data_88c661c345b6e7f6698982290f18f03e
#
_entry.id   88c661c345b6e7f6698982290f18f03e
#
_cell.length_a   1.000
_cell.length_b   1.000
_cell.length_c   1.000
_cell.angle_alpha   90.00
_cell.angle_beta   90.00
_cell.angle_gamma   90.00
#
_symmetry.space_group_name_H-M   'P 1'
#
loop_
_entity.id
_entity.type
_entity.pdbx_description
1 polymer ?
#
loop_
_entity_poly.entity_id
_entity_poly.type
_entity_poly.pdbx_seq_one_letter_code
_entity_poly.pdbx_strand_id
1 'polypeptide(L)'
;MAGREKNCKWYFADQPNGQEVGPNNAMEQSFKNHPYASLVRESIQNSLDAVLDKSEPVVVKFSFMEMRGVDYPEFFELQHHIQGCLDYFPNNHNAKVTYGPMRKLFEGNKYHDHLGFIRVSDYNTKGMTYEEGNTETPFYAFVRSAGVTVKDSAAAGGSFGFGKAAYYLLSPINTIIVSTCTDNYQKYFEGAASLCTHTYKGSKKMAFGYYDDQKGKPITEESDIPAKFRRSEPGTDINILGFEMEDAAEAIQEMAEAVLRNFWMAIYNGKLVVCINDDVEIRKDNIEEMMEQYFEDTDDSTRKASYYNPRPYFDAVRLAGSSGKYLLFEDNLPLLGHVCLYVFKKKGATDKIAYIRALQMLVYSKRTKTNHGLYGVFYCDSEKGNDLLRNMENPAHDEWKASNWRVNGRAYGMGRIALQEMDNFITECLSNAFSMKEKQAIDIKGLEEFLYIPTAYEEDEDLESESQTGDTTGTMQEDGTAMTTDITDEEDNPTVTERPAPPSTGHVMINKTTMATNTTGGNLRSGHGEAERKPNTKGIQKPGNANDIRTEDETGEKGLFASPISIPYRSFSQHENGGIYHYVVLHPEEEIENVRLHFFAVGEESDEELQIAESNIGNISGNIIRDVHLPEGRLRLRVRFTDNMKHAVKLSAEELYEI
;
A
#
# COMPACT_ATOMS: atom_id res chain seq x y z
N MET A 1 -36.43 35.68 29.12
CA MET A 1 -35.87 35.72 27.77
C MET A 1 -36.63 34.72 26.95
N ALA A 2 -37.40 35.16 25.97
CA ALA A 2 -38.18 34.30 25.09
C ALA A 2 -37.18 33.37 24.37
N GLY A 3 -37.34 32.05 24.53
CA GLY A 3 -36.48 31.09 23.87
C GLY A 3 -36.62 31.29 22.36
N ARG A 4 -35.48 31.58 21.72
CA ARG A 4 -35.35 31.48 20.26
C ARG A 4 -35.71 30.03 19.90
N GLU A 5 -36.78 29.81 19.15
CA GLU A 5 -37.11 28.49 18.62
C GLU A 5 -35.89 27.99 17.84
N LYS A 6 -35.35 26.87 18.27
CA LYS A 6 -34.25 26.21 17.54
C LYS A 6 -34.81 25.76 16.18
N ASN A 7 -34.40 26.44 15.13
CA ASN A 7 -34.83 26.10 13.75
C ASN A 7 -34.03 24.97 13.11
N CYS A 8 -33.20 24.28 13.90
CA CYS A 8 -32.38 23.18 13.40
C CYS A 8 -33.24 21.93 13.12
N LYS A 9 -33.16 21.40 11.91
CA LYS A 9 -33.93 20.24 11.44
C LYS A 9 -33.16 19.49 10.39
N TRP A 10 -33.52 18.23 10.20
CA TRP A 10 -33.10 17.49 9.03
C TRP A 10 -33.74 18.07 7.77
N TYR A 11 -32.90 18.38 6.80
CA TYR A 11 -33.29 18.88 5.49
C TYR A 11 -32.71 17.98 4.40
N PHE A 12 -33.58 17.32 3.63
CA PHE A 12 -33.25 16.62 2.39
C PHE A 12 -33.85 17.43 1.25
N ALA A 13 -33.01 17.88 0.33
CA ALA A 13 -33.44 18.72 -0.79
C ALA A 13 -34.42 17.95 -1.70
N ASP A 14 -35.34 18.65 -2.33
CA ASP A 14 -36.23 18.10 -3.33
C ASP A 14 -35.43 17.70 -4.58
N GLN A 15 -35.72 16.51 -5.12
CA GLN A 15 -35.09 15.97 -6.32
C GLN A 15 -36.15 15.64 -7.36
N PRO A 16 -36.78 16.64 -8.02
CA PRO A 16 -37.84 16.35 -8.98
C PRO A 16 -37.32 15.62 -10.22
N ASN A 17 -36.07 15.90 -10.62
CA ASN A 17 -35.39 15.27 -11.75
C ASN A 17 -33.92 15.03 -11.40
N GLY A 18 -33.31 14.04 -12.03
CA GLY A 18 -31.88 13.73 -11.83
C GLY A 18 -31.63 12.24 -11.55
N GLN A 19 -30.36 11.89 -11.38
CA GLN A 19 -29.94 10.53 -11.08
C GLN A 19 -30.39 10.15 -9.66
N GLU A 20 -31.00 8.98 -9.54
CA GLU A 20 -31.41 8.42 -8.26
C GLU A 20 -30.28 7.61 -7.63
N VAL A 21 -30.11 7.74 -6.32
CA VAL A 21 -29.19 6.95 -5.52
C VAL A 21 -29.96 5.75 -4.94
N GLY A 22 -29.60 4.55 -5.33
CA GLY A 22 -30.21 3.31 -4.82
C GLY A 22 -29.76 2.96 -3.41
N PRO A 23 -30.34 1.90 -2.83
CA PRO A 23 -30.02 1.43 -1.47
C PRO A 23 -28.65 0.75 -1.34
N ASN A 24 -27.91 0.53 -2.44
CA ASN A 24 -26.59 -0.07 -2.42
C ASN A 24 -25.55 1.04 -2.44
N ASN A 25 -24.72 1.11 -1.41
CA ASN A 25 -23.58 2.02 -1.38
C ASN A 25 -22.29 1.23 -1.62
N ALA A 26 -21.71 1.39 -2.81
CA ALA A 26 -20.46 0.71 -3.17
C ALA A 26 -19.27 1.15 -2.30
N MET A 27 -19.28 2.39 -1.78
CA MET A 27 -18.23 2.92 -0.92
C MET A 27 -18.18 2.19 0.44
N GLU A 28 -19.32 1.78 0.97
CA GLU A 28 -19.41 1.05 2.23
C GLU A 28 -18.77 -0.35 2.13
N GLN A 29 -18.75 -0.96 0.95
CA GLN A 29 -18.21 -2.31 0.77
C GLN A 29 -16.69 -2.38 0.96
N SER A 30 -15.97 -1.30 0.70
CA SER A 30 -14.51 -1.25 0.79
C SER A 30 -13.98 -1.30 2.23
N PHE A 31 -14.79 -0.92 3.22
CA PHE A 31 -14.39 -0.78 4.62
C PHE A 31 -15.05 -1.78 5.58
N LYS A 32 -15.93 -2.66 5.08
CA LYS A 32 -16.77 -3.55 5.92
C LYS A 32 -16.00 -4.56 6.78
N ASN A 33 -14.80 -4.97 6.37
CA ASN A 33 -14.11 -6.06 7.05
C ASN A 33 -13.46 -5.66 8.39
N HIS A 34 -13.11 -4.37 8.55
CA HIS A 34 -12.44 -3.84 9.76
C HIS A 34 -12.87 -2.39 9.99
N PRO A 35 -14.11 -2.14 10.42
CA PRO A 35 -14.66 -0.78 10.47
C PRO A 35 -13.96 0.11 11.51
N TYR A 36 -13.61 -0.42 12.68
CA TYR A 36 -12.88 0.35 13.71
C TYR A 36 -11.45 0.68 13.28
N ALA A 37 -10.75 -0.27 12.66
CA ALA A 37 -9.42 -0.02 12.12
C ALA A 37 -9.45 1.05 11.02
N SER A 38 -10.47 1.05 10.17
CA SER A 38 -10.68 2.05 9.13
C SER A 38 -10.96 3.44 9.73
N LEU A 39 -11.80 3.52 10.76
CA LEU A 39 -12.05 4.76 11.49
C LEU A 39 -10.78 5.33 12.11
N VAL A 40 -10.01 4.48 12.80
CA VAL A 40 -8.73 4.86 13.43
C VAL A 40 -7.76 5.41 12.39
N ARG A 41 -7.57 4.70 11.27
CA ARG A 41 -6.66 5.11 10.20
C ARG A 41 -7.04 6.47 9.64
N GLU A 42 -8.28 6.62 9.21
CA GLU A 42 -8.77 7.85 8.59
C GLU A 42 -8.71 9.03 9.56
N SER A 43 -9.20 8.85 10.78
CA SER A 43 -9.25 9.93 11.77
C SER A 43 -7.86 10.43 12.15
N ILE A 44 -6.93 9.53 12.47
CA ILE A 44 -5.58 9.92 12.88
C ILE A 44 -4.81 10.51 11.71
N GLN A 45 -4.97 9.96 10.50
CA GLN A 45 -4.32 10.51 9.31
C GLN A 45 -4.78 11.96 9.07
N ASN A 46 -6.10 12.21 9.09
CA ASN A 46 -6.65 13.55 8.89
C ASN A 46 -6.17 14.54 9.96
N SER A 47 -6.07 14.09 11.21
CA SER A 47 -5.59 14.91 12.32
C SER A 47 -4.08 15.23 12.18
N LEU A 48 -3.25 14.26 11.79
CA LEU A 48 -1.82 14.47 11.54
C LEU A 48 -1.56 15.39 10.33
N ASP A 49 -2.45 15.38 9.34
CA ASP A 49 -2.37 16.31 8.19
C ASP A 49 -2.75 17.76 8.57
N ALA A 50 -3.49 17.95 9.66
CA ALA A 50 -4.03 19.26 10.10
C ALA A 50 -3.29 19.85 11.30
N VAL A 51 -2.06 19.43 11.59
CA VAL A 51 -1.28 19.90 12.76
C VAL A 51 -1.23 21.42 12.85
N LEU A 52 -1.53 21.97 14.03
CA LEU A 52 -1.45 23.40 14.33
C LEU A 52 -0.03 23.79 14.77
N ASP A 53 0.48 23.16 15.81
CA ASP A 53 1.85 23.38 16.32
C ASP A 53 2.67 22.08 16.22
N LYS A 54 3.71 22.10 15.39
CA LYS A 54 4.59 20.96 15.15
C LYS A 54 5.49 20.61 16.35
N SER A 55 5.61 21.51 17.35
CA SER A 55 6.38 21.28 18.57
C SER A 55 5.65 20.41 19.60
N GLU A 56 4.33 20.31 19.47
CA GLU A 56 3.47 19.56 20.36
C GLU A 56 2.85 18.36 19.63
N PRO A 57 2.52 17.26 20.31
CA PRO A 57 1.85 16.13 19.67
C PRO A 57 0.41 16.49 19.27
N VAL A 58 -0.06 15.90 18.20
CA VAL A 58 -1.49 15.80 17.92
C VAL A 58 -2.09 14.82 18.92
N VAL A 59 -3.23 15.17 19.50
CA VAL A 59 -3.98 14.27 20.40
C VAL A 59 -5.28 13.88 19.73
N VAL A 60 -5.53 12.57 19.58
CA VAL A 60 -6.80 12.04 19.06
C VAL A 60 -7.49 11.22 20.12
N LYS A 61 -8.76 11.56 20.38
CA LYS A 61 -9.58 10.87 21.38
C LYS A 61 -10.78 10.19 20.74
N PHE A 62 -10.95 8.91 21.01
CA PHE A 62 -12.14 8.14 20.68
C PHE A 62 -12.93 7.95 21.98
N SER A 63 -14.13 8.52 22.08
CA SER A 63 -14.96 8.46 23.29
C SER A 63 -16.32 7.83 22.98
N PHE A 64 -16.69 6.84 23.76
CA PHE A 64 -18.02 6.22 23.72
C PHE A 64 -18.93 7.00 24.65
N MET A 65 -19.97 7.58 24.12
CA MET A 65 -20.84 8.53 24.82
C MET A 65 -22.29 8.20 24.61
N GLU A 66 -23.10 8.61 25.57
CA GLU A 66 -24.56 8.53 25.47
C GLU A 66 -25.22 9.89 25.65
N MET A 67 -26.37 10.05 25.03
CA MET A 67 -27.28 11.16 25.25
C MET A 67 -28.73 10.65 25.35
N ARG A 68 -29.58 11.41 26.03
CA ARG A 68 -31.00 11.14 26.02
C ARG A 68 -31.59 11.74 24.75
N GLY A 69 -32.14 10.90 23.87
CA GLY A 69 -32.75 11.37 22.63
C GLY A 69 -33.91 12.33 22.86
N VAL A 70 -34.62 12.19 24.00
CA VAL A 70 -35.69 13.12 24.42
C VAL A 70 -35.20 14.57 24.55
N ASP A 71 -33.93 14.79 24.85
CA ASP A 71 -33.35 16.13 24.92
C ASP A 71 -33.05 16.73 23.52
N TYR A 72 -33.12 15.90 22.47
CA TYR A 72 -32.83 16.25 21.06
C TYR A 72 -33.87 15.65 20.12
N PRO A 73 -35.17 15.99 20.29
CA PRO A 73 -36.27 15.36 19.56
C PRO A 73 -36.17 15.53 18.04
N GLU A 74 -35.50 16.60 17.59
CA GLU A 74 -35.28 16.88 16.18
C GLU A 74 -34.43 15.80 15.48
N PHE A 75 -33.55 15.08 16.17
CA PHE A 75 -32.81 13.96 15.58
C PHE A 75 -33.72 12.80 15.22
N PHE A 76 -34.82 12.62 15.92
CA PHE A 76 -35.80 11.58 15.65
C PHE A 76 -36.60 11.79 14.36
N GLU A 77 -36.65 13.01 13.81
CA GLU A 77 -37.29 13.26 12.52
C GLU A 77 -36.65 12.40 11.40
N LEU A 78 -35.39 11.99 11.55
CA LEU A 78 -34.68 11.13 10.61
C LEU A 78 -35.42 9.80 10.35
N GLN A 79 -36.13 9.24 11.35
CA GLN A 79 -36.92 8.02 11.20
C GLN A 79 -37.93 8.08 10.06
N HIS A 80 -38.51 9.28 9.81
CA HIS A 80 -39.49 9.46 8.73
C HIS A 80 -38.84 9.41 7.35
N HIS A 81 -37.60 9.87 7.23
CA HIS A 81 -36.81 9.77 6.00
C HIS A 81 -36.35 8.31 5.77
N ILE A 82 -35.95 7.58 6.81
CA ILE A 82 -35.64 6.15 6.74
C ILE A 82 -36.87 5.35 6.31
N GLN A 83 -38.05 5.65 6.86
CA GLN A 83 -39.30 5.04 6.40
C GLN A 83 -39.56 5.35 4.93
N GLY A 84 -39.32 6.60 4.51
CA GLY A 84 -39.45 7.03 3.12
C GLY A 84 -38.55 6.22 2.15
N CYS A 85 -37.37 5.79 2.60
CA CYS A 85 -36.50 4.88 1.81
C CYS A 85 -37.15 3.52 1.57
N LEU A 86 -37.79 2.94 2.59
CA LEU A 86 -38.48 1.68 2.49
C LEU A 86 -39.74 1.80 1.58
N ASP A 87 -40.46 2.91 1.71
CA ASP A 87 -41.67 3.17 0.92
C ASP A 87 -41.35 3.45 -0.55
N TYR A 88 -40.19 4.05 -0.85
CA TYR A 88 -39.75 4.33 -2.22
C TYR A 88 -39.26 3.09 -2.96
N PHE A 89 -38.64 2.14 -2.24
CA PHE A 89 -38.14 0.87 -2.78
C PHE A 89 -38.84 -0.35 -2.15
N PRO A 90 -40.19 -0.49 -2.21
CA PRO A 90 -40.96 -1.45 -1.41
C PRO A 90 -40.65 -2.93 -1.72
N ASN A 91 -40.19 -3.21 -2.95
CA ASN A 91 -39.89 -4.56 -3.41
C ASN A 91 -38.35 -4.83 -3.49
N ASN A 92 -37.52 -3.85 -3.14
CA ASN A 92 -36.07 -4.00 -3.21
C ASN A 92 -35.53 -4.70 -1.96
N HIS A 93 -34.87 -5.84 -2.16
CA HIS A 93 -34.28 -6.63 -1.07
C HIS A 93 -33.25 -5.83 -0.27
N ASN A 94 -32.38 -5.12 -0.95
CA ASN A 94 -31.29 -4.36 -0.31
C ASN A 94 -31.84 -3.19 0.51
N ALA A 95 -32.91 -2.53 0.05
CA ALA A 95 -33.58 -1.51 0.85
C ALA A 95 -34.11 -2.07 2.17
N LYS A 96 -34.70 -3.26 2.13
CA LYS A 96 -35.21 -3.94 3.34
C LYS A 96 -34.08 -4.35 4.28
N VAL A 97 -32.97 -4.85 3.73
CA VAL A 97 -31.79 -5.26 4.52
C VAL A 97 -31.11 -4.07 5.16
N THR A 98 -31.00 -2.94 4.46
CA THR A 98 -30.32 -1.73 4.95
C THR A 98 -31.22 -0.92 5.88
N TYR A 99 -32.40 -0.52 5.41
CA TYR A 99 -33.24 0.45 6.14
C TYR A 99 -34.24 -0.19 7.10
N GLY A 100 -34.52 -1.49 6.96
CA GLY A 100 -35.37 -2.23 7.90
C GLY A 100 -34.82 -2.27 9.32
N PRO A 101 -33.56 -2.69 9.52
CA PRO A 101 -32.91 -2.60 10.83
C PRO A 101 -32.81 -1.16 11.34
N MET A 102 -32.40 -0.18 10.50
CA MET A 102 -32.36 1.23 10.89
C MET A 102 -33.70 1.73 11.43
N ARG A 103 -34.81 1.38 10.76
CA ARG A 103 -36.15 1.78 11.19
C ARG A 103 -36.51 1.20 12.54
N LYS A 104 -36.14 -0.06 12.79
CA LYS A 104 -36.39 -0.74 14.06
C LYS A 104 -35.68 -0.11 15.25
N LEU A 105 -34.52 0.50 15.05
CA LEU A 105 -33.77 1.19 16.12
C LEU A 105 -34.56 2.37 16.69
N PHE A 106 -35.46 2.97 15.90
CA PHE A 106 -36.35 4.05 16.37
C PHE A 106 -37.64 3.53 16.94
N GLU A 107 -37.92 2.21 16.89
CA GLU A 107 -39.09 1.61 17.49
C GLU A 107 -38.86 1.39 18.99
N GLY A 108 -39.85 1.75 19.80
CA GLY A 108 -39.71 1.69 21.25
C GLY A 108 -38.94 2.87 21.85
N ASN A 109 -38.55 2.71 23.09
CA ASN A 109 -37.92 3.80 23.85
C ASN A 109 -36.38 3.75 23.86
N LYS A 110 -35.75 2.80 23.18
CA LYS A 110 -34.30 2.59 23.32
C LYS A 110 -33.51 3.88 22.95
N TYR A 111 -33.68 4.37 21.73
CA TYR A 111 -32.99 5.61 21.31
C TYR A 111 -33.56 6.87 21.96
N HIS A 112 -34.81 6.84 22.39
CA HIS A 112 -35.40 7.95 23.15
C HIS A 112 -34.70 8.18 24.48
N ASP A 113 -34.38 7.11 25.21
CA ASP A 113 -33.77 7.18 26.53
C ASP A 113 -32.25 7.13 26.45
N HIS A 114 -31.69 6.32 25.54
CA HIS A 114 -30.26 6.07 25.41
C HIS A 114 -29.83 6.03 23.93
N LEU A 115 -29.38 7.17 23.41
CA LEU A 115 -28.76 7.24 22.09
C LEU A 115 -27.23 7.29 22.26
N GLY A 116 -26.59 6.16 22.02
CA GLY A 116 -25.13 6.05 22.05
C GLY A 116 -24.51 6.64 20.80
N PHE A 117 -23.24 7.09 20.92
CA PHE A 117 -22.45 7.57 19.81
C PHE A 117 -20.95 7.48 20.11
N ILE A 118 -20.16 7.32 19.05
CA ILE A 118 -18.71 7.44 19.12
C ILE A 118 -18.36 8.88 18.78
N ARG A 119 -17.60 9.55 19.64
CA ARG A 119 -16.99 10.84 19.36
C ARG A 119 -15.52 10.67 19.05
N VAL A 120 -15.09 11.13 17.90
CA VAL A 120 -13.69 11.30 17.52
C VAL A 120 -13.34 12.77 17.66
N SER A 121 -12.43 13.08 18.58
CA SER A 121 -11.97 14.45 18.84
C SER A 121 -10.49 14.57 18.53
N ASP A 122 -10.08 15.60 17.83
CA ASP A 122 -8.67 15.94 17.67
C ASP A 122 -8.30 17.24 18.37
N TYR A 123 -7.05 17.37 18.78
CA TYR A 123 -6.49 18.53 19.44
C TYR A 123 -5.10 18.81 18.88
N ASN A 124 -4.66 20.05 19.01
CA ASN A 124 -3.48 20.57 18.34
C ASN A 124 -3.63 20.48 16.79
N THR A 125 -4.84 20.69 16.31
CA THR A 125 -5.19 20.76 14.89
C THR A 125 -5.85 22.09 14.55
N LYS A 126 -5.79 22.50 13.27
CA LYS A 126 -6.31 23.78 12.81
C LYS A 126 -7.84 23.87 12.79
N GLY A 127 -8.54 22.73 12.96
CA GLY A 127 -9.95 22.62 12.69
C GLY A 127 -10.26 22.75 11.19
N MET A 128 -11.54 22.69 10.82
CA MET A 128 -11.99 22.79 9.44
C MET A 128 -12.56 24.17 9.15
N THR A 129 -11.97 24.91 8.21
CA THR A 129 -12.46 26.23 7.78
C THR A 129 -13.65 26.12 6.83
N TYR A 130 -14.50 27.13 6.85
CA TYR A 130 -15.65 27.28 5.95
C TYR A 130 -15.76 28.71 5.46
N GLU A 131 -16.13 28.88 4.20
CA GLU A 131 -16.44 30.16 3.58
C GLU A 131 -17.70 29.99 2.74
N GLU A 132 -18.67 30.90 2.95
CA GLU A 132 -19.97 30.85 2.24
C GLU A 132 -19.77 31.04 0.73
N GLY A 133 -20.32 30.11 -0.07
CA GLY A 133 -20.17 30.13 -1.53
C GLY A 133 -18.90 29.51 -2.05
N ASN A 134 -17.98 29.11 -1.19
CA ASN A 134 -16.76 28.38 -1.55
C ASN A 134 -16.89 26.89 -1.24
N THR A 135 -17.01 26.07 -2.28
CA THR A 135 -17.16 24.61 -2.18
C THR A 135 -15.84 23.87 -1.92
N GLU A 136 -14.71 24.60 -2.00
CA GLU A 136 -13.36 24.07 -1.81
C GLU A 136 -12.82 24.35 -0.39
N THR A 137 -13.68 24.60 0.60
CA THR A 137 -13.27 24.69 1.99
C THR A 137 -13.29 23.31 2.67
N PRO A 138 -12.39 23.02 3.63
CA PRO A 138 -12.31 21.73 4.32
C PRO A 138 -13.63 21.27 4.92
N PHE A 139 -14.35 22.14 5.61
CA PHE A 139 -15.64 21.80 6.22
C PHE A 139 -16.69 21.44 5.16
N TYR A 140 -16.81 22.24 4.10
CA TYR A 140 -17.76 21.97 3.01
C TYR A 140 -17.42 20.64 2.32
N ALA A 141 -16.15 20.42 2.00
CA ALA A 141 -15.69 19.20 1.34
C ALA A 141 -15.97 17.97 2.21
N PHE A 142 -15.71 18.03 3.51
CA PHE A 142 -15.95 16.92 4.42
C PHE A 142 -17.44 16.63 4.60
N VAL A 143 -18.28 17.63 4.88
CA VAL A 143 -19.69 17.42 5.20
C VAL A 143 -20.55 17.27 3.94
N ARG A 144 -20.38 18.15 2.94
CA ARG A 144 -21.32 18.31 1.83
C ARG A 144 -20.88 17.77 0.48
N SER A 145 -19.57 17.47 0.29
CA SER A 145 -19.06 17.01 -1.00
C SER A 145 -18.75 15.52 -1.00
N ALA A 146 -18.92 14.85 -2.12
CA ALA A 146 -18.44 13.49 -2.39
C ALA A 146 -17.37 13.56 -3.49
N GLY A 147 -16.20 12.94 -3.25
CA GLY A 147 -15.12 12.92 -4.25
C GLY A 147 -14.37 14.25 -4.43
N VAL A 148 -14.53 15.20 -3.51
CA VAL A 148 -13.77 16.45 -3.47
C VAL A 148 -12.79 16.43 -2.31
N THR A 149 -11.53 16.69 -2.61
CA THR A 149 -10.47 16.85 -1.61
C THR A 149 -9.98 18.28 -1.65
N VAL A 150 -10.03 18.96 -0.54
CA VAL A 150 -9.51 20.32 -0.37
C VAL A 150 -8.16 20.23 0.34
N LYS A 151 -7.14 20.87 -0.24
CA LYS A 151 -5.77 20.87 0.28
C LYS A 151 -5.44 22.27 0.79
N ASP A 152 -5.33 22.44 2.11
CA ASP A 152 -4.76 23.66 2.71
C ASP A 152 -3.23 23.72 2.56
N SER A 153 -2.59 22.60 2.24
CA SER A 153 -1.16 22.55 1.94
C SER A 153 -0.88 21.45 0.92
N ALA A 154 0.24 21.57 0.19
CA ALA A 154 0.74 20.52 -0.69
C ALA A 154 0.98 19.18 0.05
N ALA A 155 1.02 19.21 1.39
CA ALA A 155 1.28 18.07 2.26
C ALA A 155 0.03 17.36 2.83
N ALA A 156 -1.22 17.86 2.68
CA ALA A 156 -2.43 17.27 3.28
C ALA A 156 -2.94 15.98 2.59
N GLY A 157 -3.21 14.90 3.36
CA GLY A 157 -3.29 13.49 2.93
C GLY A 157 -4.53 12.98 2.21
N GLY A 158 -5.67 13.63 2.26
CA GLY A 158 -6.90 13.14 1.66
C GLY A 158 -6.89 13.17 0.14
N SER A 159 -6.81 12.04 -0.55
CA SER A 159 -6.65 12.01 -2.01
C SER A 159 -7.94 11.92 -2.81
N PHE A 160 -9.07 11.44 -2.22
CA PHE A 160 -10.27 11.10 -3.00
C PHE A 160 -11.63 11.46 -2.38
N GLY A 161 -11.67 11.99 -1.14
CA GLY A 161 -12.93 12.31 -0.45
C GLY A 161 -13.79 11.07 -0.12
N PHE A 162 -13.20 9.87 -0.17
CA PHE A 162 -13.86 8.60 0.15
C PHE A 162 -13.70 8.20 1.62
N GLY A 163 -12.68 8.70 2.32
CA GLY A 163 -12.35 8.32 3.69
C GLY A 163 -13.46 8.58 4.68
N LYS A 164 -14.31 9.60 4.43
CA LYS A 164 -15.48 9.86 5.27
C LYS A 164 -16.48 8.69 5.34
N ALA A 165 -16.43 7.73 4.39
CA ALA A 165 -17.26 6.54 4.45
C ALA A 165 -16.98 5.70 5.71
N ALA A 166 -15.76 5.73 6.25
CA ALA A 166 -15.41 5.03 7.49
C ALA A 166 -16.24 5.49 8.70
N TYR A 167 -16.63 6.78 8.76
CA TYR A 167 -17.47 7.30 9.83
C TYR A 167 -18.93 6.83 9.69
N TYR A 168 -19.47 6.85 8.46
CA TYR A 168 -20.86 6.41 8.22
C TYR A 168 -21.07 4.92 8.47
N LEU A 169 -20.07 4.09 8.18
CA LEU A 169 -20.12 2.63 8.37
C LEU A 169 -20.35 2.21 9.83
N LEU A 170 -19.81 2.97 10.77
CA LEU A 170 -19.97 2.72 12.19
C LEU A 170 -21.24 3.33 12.77
N SER A 171 -22.01 4.06 11.96
CA SER A 171 -23.33 4.55 12.34
C SER A 171 -24.43 3.61 11.85
N PRO A 172 -25.09 2.86 12.71
CA PRO A 172 -26.22 2.01 12.34
C PRO A 172 -27.37 2.77 11.66
N ILE A 173 -27.36 4.11 11.73
CA ILE A 173 -28.34 5.00 11.10
C ILE A 173 -27.71 5.91 10.03
N ASN A 174 -26.48 5.59 9.58
CA ASN A 174 -25.73 6.32 8.55
C ASN A 174 -25.69 7.83 8.79
N THR A 175 -25.42 8.27 10.04
CA THR A 175 -25.54 9.66 10.46
C THR A 175 -24.34 10.09 11.31
N ILE A 176 -23.75 11.23 10.95
CA ILE A 176 -22.68 11.86 11.71
C ILE A 176 -23.06 13.32 12.06
N ILE A 177 -22.52 13.80 13.17
CA ILE A 177 -22.60 15.21 13.57
C ILE A 177 -21.16 15.74 13.68
N VAL A 178 -20.90 16.85 13.01
CA VAL A 178 -19.59 17.47 12.93
C VAL A 178 -19.61 18.81 13.64
N SER A 179 -18.67 18.99 14.56
CA SER A 179 -18.40 20.26 15.25
C SER A 179 -16.93 20.60 15.10
N THR A 180 -16.61 21.78 14.62
CA THR A 180 -15.22 22.22 14.49
C THR A 180 -15.03 23.61 15.06
N CYS A 181 -13.84 23.86 15.61
CA CYS A 181 -13.36 25.16 16.01
C CYS A 181 -12.04 25.41 15.29
N THR A 182 -11.94 26.48 14.53
CA THR A 182 -10.71 26.82 13.81
C THR A 182 -9.66 27.44 14.75
N ASP A 183 -8.44 27.57 14.27
CA ASP A 183 -7.34 28.29 14.94
C ASP A 183 -7.69 29.76 15.27
N ASN A 184 -8.60 30.36 14.49
CA ASN A 184 -9.17 31.70 14.73
C ASN A 184 -10.44 31.67 15.59
N TYR A 185 -10.76 30.53 16.24
CA TYR A 185 -11.92 30.31 17.10
C TYR A 185 -13.27 30.51 16.41
N GLN A 186 -13.33 30.39 15.09
CA GLN A 186 -14.58 30.29 14.36
C GLN A 186 -15.18 28.90 14.52
N LYS A 187 -16.49 28.82 14.73
CA LYS A 187 -17.19 27.57 15.01
C LYS A 187 -18.13 27.23 13.88
N TYR A 188 -18.10 25.96 13.47
CA TYR A 188 -19.01 25.42 12.46
C TYR A 188 -19.57 24.10 12.95
N PHE A 189 -20.90 23.97 12.82
CA PHE A 189 -21.62 22.79 13.26
C PHE A 189 -22.62 22.37 12.19
N GLU A 190 -22.65 21.07 11.88
CA GLU A 190 -23.62 20.51 10.95
C GLU A 190 -23.73 19.01 11.15
N GLY A 191 -24.95 18.44 10.99
CA GLY A 191 -25.15 16.99 10.87
C GLY A 191 -25.28 16.59 9.41
N ALA A 192 -24.91 15.34 9.10
CA ALA A 192 -25.08 14.76 7.78
C ALA A 192 -25.57 13.31 7.88
N ALA A 193 -26.56 12.98 7.06
CA ALA A 193 -27.12 11.63 6.93
C ALA A 193 -27.02 11.16 5.48
N SER A 194 -26.54 9.92 5.30
CA SER A 194 -26.41 9.25 4.00
C SER A 194 -27.47 8.16 3.87
N LEU A 195 -28.53 8.43 3.12
CA LEU A 195 -29.61 7.50 2.85
C LEU A 195 -29.63 7.10 1.36
N CYS A 196 -30.77 6.72 0.82
CA CYS A 196 -31.03 6.64 -0.62
C CYS A 196 -32.03 7.71 -1.07
N THR A 197 -32.27 7.84 -2.36
CA THR A 197 -33.38 8.62 -2.88
C THR A 197 -34.69 8.08 -2.29
N HIS A 198 -35.55 8.95 -1.75
CA HIS A 198 -36.73 8.54 -1.03
C HIS A 198 -37.88 9.53 -1.17
N THR A 199 -39.04 9.19 -0.67
CA THR A 199 -40.21 10.07 -0.65
C THR A 199 -40.49 10.54 0.77
N TYR A 200 -40.66 11.84 0.94
CA TYR A 200 -41.08 12.43 2.20
C TYR A 200 -42.10 13.55 1.96
N LYS A 201 -43.25 13.52 2.64
CA LYS A 201 -44.36 14.47 2.50
C LYS A 201 -44.80 14.70 1.04
N GLY A 202 -44.79 13.63 0.24
CA GLY A 202 -45.23 13.66 -1.16
C GLY A 202 -44.22 14.18 -2.16
N SER A 203 -43.02 14.58 -1.71
CA SER A 203 -41.92 15.01 -2.56
C SER A 203 -40.81 13.96 -2.60
N LYS A 204 -40.15 13.79 -3.78
CA LYS A 204 -38.93 12.99 -3.92
C LYS A 204 -37.75 13.78 -3.38
N LYS A 205 -36.96 13.14 -2.51
CA LYS A 205 -35.84 13.72 -1.79
C LYS A 205 -34.50 13.15 -2.24
N MET A 206 -33.46 13.97 -2.17
CA MET A 206 -32.07 13.54 -2.37
C MET A 206 -31.65 12.53 -1.30
N ALA A 207 -30.62 11.72 -1.61
CA ALA A 207 -30.06 10.71 -0.72
C ALA A 207 -29.33 11.29 0.50
N PHE A 208 -28.72 12.45 0.34
CA PHE A 208 -28.00 13.14 1.42
C PHE A 208 -28.85 14.21 2.05
N GLY A 209 -28.92 14.21 3.38
CA GLY A 209 -29.60 15.20 4.18
C GLY A 209 -28.68 15.83 5.20
N TYR A 210 -29.00 17.05 5.60
CA TYR A 210 -28.20 17.83 6.53
C TYR A 210 -29.05 18.29 7.71
N TYR A 211 -28.44 18.31 8.88
CA TYR A 211 -29.03 18.88 10.09
C TYR A 211 -28.41 20.26 10.30
N ASP A 212 -29.15 21.28 9.89
CA ASP A 212 -28.72 22.66 9.92
C ASP A 212 -29.89 23.60 10.29
N ASP A 213 -29.71 24.92 10.17
CA ASP A 213 -30.76 25.92 10.38
C ASP A 213 -31.66 26.14 9.13
N GLN A 214 -31.64 25.18 8.19
CA GLN A 214 -32.39 25.19 6.91
C GLN A 214 -31.94 26.28 5.90
N LYS A 215 -30.81 26.91 6.13
CA LYS A 215 -30.22 27.89 5.20
C LYS A 215 -29.20 27.27 4.25
N GLY A 216 -28.95 25.95 4.36
CA GLY A 216 -28.01 25.24 3.52
C GLY A 216 -26.56 25.57 3.84
N LYS A 217 -26.26 25.96 5.06
CA LYS A 217 -24.95 26.31 5.56
C LYS A 217 -24.78 25.85 7.03
N PRO A 218 -23.54 25.68 7.50
CA PRO A 218 -23.29 25.27 8.87
C PRO A 218 -23.77 26.34 9.87
N ILE A 219 -24.13 25.88 11.05
CA ILE A 219 -24.47 26.73 12.18
C ILE A 219 -23.18 27.31 12.75
N THR A 220 -23.13 28.61 12.93
CA THR A 220 -21.96 29.35 13.43
C THR A 220 -22.18 29.93 14.84
N GLU A 221 -23.44 30.18 15.22
CA GLU A 221 -23.78 30.74 16.51
C GLU A 221 -23.76 29.67 17.59
N GLU A 222 -22.87 29.78 18.55
CA GLU A 222 -22.69 28.79 19.64
C GLU A 222 -23.97 28.53 20.43
N SER A 223 -24.82 29.53 20.60
CA SER A 223 -26.12 29.36 21.26
C SER A 223 -27.06 28.41 20.56
N ASP A 224 -26.91 28.28 19.24
CA ASP A 224 -27.75 27.45 18.39
C ASP A 224 -27.18 26.03 18.24
N ILE A 225 -25.90 25.81 18.59
CA ILE A 225 -25.29 24.51 18.66
C ILE A 225 -25.79 23.76 19.91
N PRO A 226 -26.30 22.54 19.78
CA PRO A 226 -26.72 21.73 20.94
C PRO A 226 -25.57 21.57 21.95
N ALA A 227 -25.85 21.77 23.23
CA ALA A 227 -24.81 21.86 24.28
C ALA A 227 -23.84 20.66 24.30
N LYS A 228 -24.34 19.45 24.01
CA LYS A 228 -23.54 18.21 23.96
C LYS A 228 -22.46 18.25 22.88
N PHE A 229 -22.66 19.02 21.80
CA PHE A 229 -21.79 19.07 20.62
C PHE A 229 -20.99 20.39 20.51
N ARG A 230 -21.02 21.26 21.54
CA ARG A 230 -20.24 22.49 21.54
C ARG A 230 -18.76 22.19 21.75
N ARG A 231 -17.93 22.88 20.96
CA ARG A 231 -16.48 22.82 21.04
C ARG A 231 -15.90 24.21 21.34
N SER A 232 -14.94 24.29 22.25
CA SER A 232 -14.31 25.55 22.68
C SER A 232 -12.86 25.71 22.23
N GLU A 233 -12.20 24.63 21.83
CA GLU A 233 -10.78 24.59 21.49
C GLU A 233 -10.60 24.28 20.00
N PRO A 234 -9.50 24.77 19.37
CA PRO A 234 -9.19 24.42 18.00
C PRO A 234 -9.16 22.91 17.76
N GLY A 235 -9.71 22.49 16.62
CA GLY A 235 -9.82 21.09 16.22
C GLY A 235 -11.25 20.70 15.84
N THR A 236 -11.50 19.41 15.71
CA THR A 236 -12.75 18.84 15.21
C THR A 236 -13.27 17.71 16.08
N ASP A 237 -14.60 17.68 16.30
CA ASP A 237 -15.34 16.54 16.85
C ASP A 237 -16.23 15.96 15.77
N ILE A 238 -16.08 14.67 15.49
CA ILE A 238 -16.99 13.91 14.62
C ILE A 238 -17.75 12.93 15.51
N ASN A 239 -19.06 13.07 15.58
CA ASN A 239 -19.92 12.22 16.40
C ASN A 239 -20.69 11.26 15.49
N ILE A 240 -20.46 9.97 15.64
CA ILE A 240 -21.05 8.88 14.87
C ILE A 240 -22.24 8.36 15.66
N LEU A 241 -23.46 8.65 15.19
CA LEU A 241 -24.69 8.37 15.95
C LEU A 241 -25.15 6.92 15.84
N GLY A 242 -25.76 6.42 16.91
CA GLY A 242 -26.42 5.13 16.97
C GLY A 242 -25.55 3.96 17.45
N PHE A 243 -24.33 4.23 17.94
CA PHE A 243 -23.45 3.20 18.47
C PHE A 243 -24.06 2.47 19.67
N GLU A 244 -23.94 1.15 19.71
CA GLU A 244 -24.41 0.31 20.80
C GLU A 244 -23.31 0.16 21.86
N MET A 245 -23.56 0.64 23.09
CA MET A 245 -22.56 0.67 24.16
C MET A 245 -22.08 -0.72 24.61
N GLU A 246 -22.87 -1.76 24.34
CA GLU A 246 -22.52 -3.16 24.62
C GLU A 246 -21.29 -3.62 23.81
N ASP A 247 -21.04 -3.00 22.65
CA ASP A 247 -19.91 -3.32 21.76
C ASP A 247 -18.62 -2.54 22.13
N ALA A 248 -18.66 -1.67 23.16
CA ALA A 248 -17.56 -0.77 23.47
C ALA A 248 -16.25 -1.50 23.81
N ALA A 249 -16.31 -2.60 24.56
CA ALA A 249 -15.09 -3.34 24.95
C ALA A 249 -14.34 -3.94 23.76
N GLU A 250 -15.07 -4.52 22.80
CA GLU A 250 -14.50 -5.06 21.56
C GLU A 250 -13.94 -3.94 20.70
N ALA A 251 -14.69 -2.83 20.57
CA ALA A 251 -14.25 -1.65 19.85
C ALA A 251 -12.95 -1.05 20.41
N ILE A 252 -12.81 -0.93 21.74
CA ILE A 252 -11.60 -0.43 22.40
C ILE A 252 -10.39 -1.31 22.05
N GLN A 253 -10.55 -2.63 22.12
CA GLN A 253 -9.49 -3.58 21.80
C GLN A 253 -9.06 -3.45 20.33
N GLU A 254 -10.01 -3.48 19.39
CA GLU A 254 -9.72 -3.39 17.96
C GLU A 254 -9.09 -2.03 17.58
N MET A 255 -9.59 -0.93 18.17
CA MET A 255 -9.03 0.41 17.98
C MET A 255 -7.60 0.51 18.49
N ALA A 256 -7.30 0.02 19.72
CA ALA A 256 -5.96 0.04 20.28
C ALA A 256 -4.95 -0.74 19.41
N GLU A 257 -5.34 -1.92 18.98
CA GLU A 257 -4.52 -2.71 18.06
C GLU A 257 -4.30 -1.97 16.72
N ALA A 258 -5.34 -1.32 16.17
CA ALA A 258 -5.23 -0.56 14.93
C ALA A 258 -4.31 0.65 15.06
N VAL A 259 -4.36 1.37 16.19
CA VAL A 259 -3.45 2.48 16.50
C VAL A 259 -2.00 1.98 16.52
N LEU A 260 -1.72 0.94 17.28
CA LEU A 260 -0.38 0.37 17.38
C LEU A 260 0.13 -0.22 16.05
N ARG A 261 -0.74 -0.84 15.24
CA ARG A 261 -0.34 -1.36 13.92
C ARG A 261 0.03 -0.26 12.95
N ASN A 262 -0.69 0.84 12.94
CA ASN A 262 -0.56 1.82 11.87
C ASN A 262 0.27 3.06 12.25
N PHE A 263 0.32 3.45 13.54
CA PHE A 263 0.86 4.75 13.96
C PHE A 263 1.95 4.67 15.04
N TRP A 264 2.46 3.47 15.33
CA TRP A 264 3.49 3.30 16.37
C TRP A 264 4.70 4.21 16.17
N MET A 265 5.12 4.47 14.94
CA MET A 265 6.27 5.34 14.67
C MET A 265 5.98 6.80 15.05
N ALA A 266 4.78 7.30 14.73
CA ALA A 266 4.37 8.66 15.11
C ALA A 266 4.30 8.83 16.64
N ILE A 267 3.80 7.80 17.34
CA ILE A 267 3.72 7.80 18.81
C ILE A 267 5.12 7.71 19.43
N TYR A 268 5.97 6.80 18.95
CA TYR A 268 7.34 6.64 19.43
C TYR A 268 8.17 7.93 19.28
N ASN A 269 7.97 8.66 18.17
CA ASN A 269 8.61 9.94 17.93
C ASN A 269 7.93 11.13 18.65
N GLY A 270 6.90 10.89 19.45
CA GLY A 270 6.22 11.92 20.25
C GLY A 270 5.38 12.89 19.42
N LYS A 271 4.95 12.49 18.21
CA LYS A 271 4.10 13.32 17.32
C LYS A 271 2.61 13.06 17.52
N LEU A 272 2.26 11.96 18.15
CA LEU A 272 0.88 11.52 18.32
C LEU A 272 0.66 10.95 19.71
N VAL A 273 -0.48 11.32 20.31
CA VAL A 273 -1.06 10.69 21.50
C VAL A 273 -2.47 10.24 21.16
N VAL A 274 -2.85 9.03 21.52
CA VAL A 274 -4.19 8.50 21.27
C VAL A 274 -4.82 8.06 22.57
N CYS A 275 -6.05 8.53 22.82
CA CYS A 275 -6.87 8.09 23.95
C CYS A 275 -8.11 7.36 23.41
N ILE A 276 -8.41 6.18 23.96
CA ILE A 276 -9.61 5.43 23.59
C ILE A 276 -10.43 5.28 24.86
N ASN A 277 -11.54 6.00 24.89
CA ASN A 277 -12.34 6.23 26.09
C ASN A 277 -11.45 6.79 27.22
N ASP A 278 -11.76 6.46 28.48
CA ASP A 278 -10.88 6.71 29.62
C ASP A 278 -10.04 5.45 29.98
N ASP A 279 -10.10 4.42 29.15
CA ASP A 279 -9.54 3.09 29.45
C ASP A 279 -8.11 2.93 28.90
N VAL A 280 -7.82 3.47 27.71
CA VAL A 280 -6.54 3.27 27.03
C VAL A 280 -5.96 4.60 26.59
N GLU A 281 -4.75 4.91 27.03
CA GLU A 281 -3.93 6.01 26.54
C GLU A 281 -2.62 5.47 25.96
N ILE A 282 -2.34 5.75 24.69
CA ILE A 282 -1.14 5.32 23.99
C ILE A 282 -0.30 6.56 23.65
N ARG A 283 0.91 6.61 24.22
CA ARG A 283 1.83 7.74 24.07
C ARG A 283 3.28 7.26 24.07
N LYS A 284 4.21 8.18 23.79
CA LYS A 284 5.65 7.89 23.70
C LYS A 284 6.20 7.13 24.92
N ASP A 285 5.77 7.49 26.13
CA ASP A 285 6.34 6.97 27.36
C ASP A 285 5.90 5.53 27.68
N ASN A 286 4.76 5.08 27.14
CA ASN A 286 4.20 3.75 27.42
C ASN A 286 4.07 2.84 26.19
N ILE A 287 4.52 3.28 25.01
CA ILE A 287 4.33 2.51 23.79
C ILE A 287 4.99 1.12 23.82
N GLU A 288 6.13 0.98 24.53
CA GLU A 288 6.79 -0.32 24.71
C GLU A 288 5.89 -1.29 25.48
N GLU A 289 5.33 -0.84 26.60
CA GLU A 289 4.38 -1.62 27.40
C GLU A 289 3.13 -1.98 26.60
N MET A 290 2.58 -1.01 25.85
CA MET A 290 1.42 -1.24 24.99
C MET A 290 1.72 -2.27 23.88
N MET A 291 2.91 -2.23 23.28
CA MET A 291 3.33 -3.24 22.30
C MET A 291 3.41 -4.63 22.92
N GLU A 292 3.88 -4.75 24.15
CA GLU A 292 3.94 -6.03 24.87
C GLU A 292 2.57 -6.55 25.27
N GLN A 293 1.67 -5.65 25.66
CA GLN A 293 0.31 -6.00 26.07
C GLN A 293 -0.55 -6.50 24.91
N TYR A 294 -0.46 -5.85 23.73
CA TYR A 294 -1.36 -6.13 22.60
C TYR A 294 -0.78 -7.12 21.59
N PHE A 295 0.54 -7.30 21.55
CA PHE A 295 1.19 -8.17 20.57
C PHE A 295 2.20 -9.11 21.20
N GLU A 296 2.00 -10.39 20.97
CA GLU A 296 2.96 -11.42 21.38
C GLU A 296 4.27 -11.32 20.57
N ASP A 297 5.40 -11.70 21.17
CA ASP A 297 6.68 -11.86 20.46
C ASP A 297 6.67 -13.15 19.61
N THR A 298 5.70 -13.27 18.72
CA THR A 298 5.54 -14.41 17.82
C THR A 298 5.91 -14.02 16.39
N ASP A 299 6.48 -15.00 15.68
CA ASP A 299 6.74 -14.84 14.25
C ASP A 299 5.44 -14.67 13.46
N ASP A 300 5.47 -13.73 12.53
CA ASP A 300 4.41 -13.44 11.56
C ASP A 300 4.17 -14.63 10.59
N SER A 301 4.99 -15.69 10.68
CA SER A 301 5.02 -16.84 9.76
C SER A 301 3.79 -17.73 9.83
N THR A 302 3.09 -17.75 10.97
CA THR A 302 1.96 -18.67 11.22
C THR A 302 0.60 -18.03 11.00
N ARG A 303 0.55 -16.72 10.72
CA ARG A 303 -0.70 -15.97 10.59
C ARG A 303 -1.02 -15.65 9.12
N LYS A 304 -2.32 -15.61 8.79
CA LYS A 304 -2.82 -15.25 7.46
C LYS A 304 -2.16 -13.95 6.98
N ALA A 305 -1.93 -13.84 5.69
CA ALA A 305 -1.24 -12.70 5.05
C ALA A 305 -1.81 -11.30 5.41
N SER A 306 -3.04 -11.24 5.92
CA SER A 306 -3.71 -10.01 6.39
C SER A 306 -3.30 -9.56 7.81
N TYR A 307 -2.53 -10.35 8.53
CA TYR A 307 -2.18 -10.04 9.92
C TYR A 307 -0.77 -9.47 10.04
N TYR A 308 -0.68 -8.18 10.34
CA TYR A 308 0.57 -7.47 10.58
C TYR A 308 0.81 -7.35 12.08
N ASN A 309 1.91 -7.95 12.57
CA ASN A 309 2.40 -7.75 13.94
C ASN A 309 3.42 -6.59 13.92
N PRO A 310 3.17 -5.45 14.55
CA PRO A 310 4.07 -4.29 14.52
C PRO A 310 5.31 -4.46 15.38
N ARG A 311 5.32 -5.35 16.37
CA ARG A 311 6.38 -5.47 17.37
C ARG A 311 7.78 -5.65 16.81
N PRO A 312 8.06 -6.59 15.86
CA PRO A 312 9.41 -6.74 15.31
C PRO A 312 9.88 -5.54 14.49
N TYR A 313 8.96 -4.80 13.87
CA TYR A 313 9.28 -3.57 13.14
C TYR A 313 9.54 -2.40 14.09
N PHE A 314 8.79 -2.31 15.17
CA PHE A 314 9.04 -1.37 16.24
C PHE A 314 10.43 -1.58 16.87
N ASP A 315 10.80 -2.85 17.16
CA ASP A 315 12.13 -3.20 17.66
C ASP A 315 13.25 -2.88 16.67
N ALA A 316 13.01 -3.06 15.37
CA ALA A 316 13.98 -2.68 14.33
C ALA A 316 14.37 -1.20 14.40
N VAL A 317 13.41 -0.33 14.68
CA VAL A 317 13.63 1.12 14.83
C VAL A 317 14.18 1.49 16.20
N ARG A 318 13.56 0.99 17.26
CA ARG A 318 13.93 1.31 18.65
C ARG A 318 15.36 0.90 19.00
N LEU A 319 15.79 -0.26 18.50
CA LEU A 319 17.10 -0.84 18.79
C LEU A 319 18.12 -0.60 17.69
N ALA A 320 17.81 0.25 16.72
CA ALA A 320 18.71 0.55 15.60
C ALA A 320 20.12 0.93 16.05
N GLY A 321 21.15 0.28 15.49
CA GLY A 321 22.54 0.52 15.83
C GLY A 321 23.00 -0.09 17.17
N SER A 322 22.12 -0.65 18.00
CA SER A 322 22.49 -1.22 19.31
C SER A 322 23.35 -2.48 19.22
N SER A 323 23.24 -3.23 18.15
CA SER A 323 24.02 -4.44 17.91
C SER A 323 24.01 -4.80 16.41
N GLY A 324 24.85 -5.77 16.00
CA GLY A 324 24.89 -6.26 14.62
C GLY A 324 23.59 -6.95 14.14
N LYS A 325 22.58 -7.10 15.02
CA LYS A 325 21.24 -7.60 14.66
C LYS A 325 20.31 -6.47 14.20
N TYR A 326 20.54 -5.24 14.66
CA TYR A 326 19.70 -4.07 14.41
C TYR A 326 20.50 -3.03 13.65
N LEU A 327 20.30 -2.98 12.35
CA LEU A 327 21.06 -2.12 11.44
C LEU A 327 20.21 -0.93 11.00
N LEU A 328 20.91 0.18 10.72
CA LEU A 328 20.33 1.36 10.10
C LEU A 328 21.15 1.71 8.87
N PHE A 329 20.48 1.95 7.76
CA PHE A 329 21.02 2.47 6.52
C PHE A 329 20.27 3.77 6.18
N GLU A 330 21.02 4.79 5.79
CA GLU A 330 20.47 6.11 5.41
C GLU A 330 21.09 6.54 4.10
N ASP A 331 20.28 7.17 3.24
CA ASP A 331 20.76 7.74 1.98
C ASP A 331 19.87 8.90 1.53
N ASN A 332 20.38 9.69 0.56
CA ASN A 332 19.62 10.75 -0.10
C ASN A 332 19.37 10.37 -1.57
N LEU A 333 18.21 9.84 -1.85
CA LEU A 333 17.82 9.43 -3.20
C LEU A 333 17.43 10.65 -4.05
N PRO A 334 17.73 10.66 -5.36
CA PRO A 334 17.48 11.80 -6.25
C PRO A 334 16.03 12.31 -6.25
N LEU A 335 15.04 11.40 -6.28
CA LEU A 335 13.63 11.74 -6.29
C LEU A 335 13.01 11.76 -4.89
N LEU A 336 13.33 10.76 -4.05
CA LEU A 336 12.71 10.60 -2.73
C LEU A 336 13.37 11.46 -1.65
N GLY A 337 14.60 11.98 -1.88
CA GLY A 337 15.37 12.69 -0.85
C GLY A 337 15.82 11.72 0.25
N HIS A 338 15.89 12.19 1.50
CA HIS A 338 16.36 11.40 2.61
C HIS A 338 15.44 10.21 2.89
N VAL A 339 16.05 9.02 3.00
CA VAL A 339 15.38 7.75 3.29
C VAL A 339 16.18 6.93 4.29
N CYS A 340 15.49 6.15 5.10
CA CYS A 340 16.10 5.23 6.06
C CYS A 340 15.58 3.80 5.82
N LEU A 341 16.45 2.81 6.00
CA LEU A 341 16.08 1.41 6.11
C LEU A 341 16.60 0.85 7.44
N TYR A 342 15.68 0.52 8.33
CA TYR A 342 15.96 -0.20 9.57
C TYR A 342 15.83 -1.70 9.31
N VAL A 343 16.78 -2.49 9.78
CA VAL A 343 16.80 -3.95 9.57
C VAL A 343 17.03 -4.67 10.89
N PHE A 344 16.09 -5.51 11.28
CA PHE A 344 16.21 -6.45 12.38
C PHE A 344 16.44 -7.86 11.84
N LYS A 345 17.63 -8.44 12.08
CA LYS A 345 17.98 -9.81 11.69
C LYS A 345 17.41 -10.79 12.72
N LYS A 346 16.42 -11.58 12.32
CA LYS A 346 15.78 -12.60 13.16
C LYS A 346 15.68 -13.92 12.38
N LYS A 347 16.42 -14.94 12.80
CA LYS A 347 16.38 -16.24 12.14
C LYS A 347 14.96 -16.82 12.16
N GLY A 348 14.46 -17.24 10.99
CA GLY A 348 13.10 -17.77 10.84
C GLY A 348 12.05 -16.72 10.55
N ALA A 349 12.40 -15.41 10.49
CA ALA A 349 11.47 -14.37 10.09
C ALA A 349 11.06 -14.49 8.61
N THR A 350 9.93 -13.89 8.27
CA THR A 350 9.30 -14.01 6.95
C THR A 350 9.84 -13.05 5.90
N ASP A 351 10.93 -12.33 6.18
CA ASP A 351 11.57 -11.36 5.29
C ASP A 351 10.60 -10.30 4.76
N LYS A 352 9.96 -9.57 5.67
CA LYS A 352 9.02 -8.50 5.35
C LYS A 352 9.59 -7.12 5.67
N ILE A 353 9.25 -6.14 4.85
CA ILE A 353 9.55 -4.72 5.07
C ILE A 353 8.24 -3.97 5.22
N ALA A 354 8.13 -3.15 6.25
CA ALA A 354 7.07 -2.17 6.45
C ALA A 354 7.48 -0.85 5.76
N TYR A 355 6.55 -0.25 5.03
CA TYR A 355 6.78 0.98 4.28
C TYR A 355 6.02 2.13 4.94
N ILE A 356 6.77 3.15 5.33
CA ILE A 356 6.29 4.31 6.11
C ILE A 356 6.74 5.60 5.41
N ARG A 357 5.89 6.61 5.37
CA ARG A 357 6.21 7.95 4.89
C ARG A 357 6.13 9.01 6.00
N ALA A 358 6.38 10.27 5.67
CA ALA A 358 6.59 11.38 6.64
C ALA A 358 5.51 11.58 7.71
N LEU A 359 4.24 11.19 7.49
CA LEU A 359 3.22 11.15 8.55
C LEU A 359 3.49 10.08 9.61
N GLN A 360 4.47 9.22 9.36
CA GLN A 360 4.84 8.10 10.22
C GLN A 360 3.70 7.10 10.44
N MET A 361 2.87 6.98 9.39
CA MET A 361 1.81 5.99 9.26
C MET A 361 2.31 4.83 8.40
N LEU A 362 2.02 3.59 8.81
CA LEU A 362 2.22 2.41 7.98
C LEU A 362 1.32 2.48 6.74
N VAL A 363 1.92 2.43 5.54
CA VAL A 363 1.17 2.31 4.30
C VAL A 363 0.91 0.84 4.01
N TYR A 364 1.95 0.03 3.87
CA TYR A 364 1.83 -1.42 3.69
C TYR A 364 3.08 -2.16 4.19
N SER A 365 2.99 -3.49 4.22
CA SER A 365 4.16 -4.36 4.39
C SER A 365 4.26 -5.35 3.24
N LYS A 366 5.48 -5.59 2.75
CA LYS A 366 5.74 -6.47 1.60
C LYS A 366 6.85 -7.45 1.92
N ARG A 367 6.68 -8.71 1.50
CA ARG A 367 7.74 -9.71 1.60
C ARG A 367 8.84 -9.42 0.58
N THR A 368 10.09 -9.48 1.00
CA THR A 368 11.24 -9.42 0.09
C THR A 368 11.44 -10.77 -0.62
N LYS A 369 12.23 -10.76 -1.70
CA LYS A 369 12.60 -12.00 -2.40
C LYS A 369 13.77 -12.74 -1.73
N THR A 370 14.27 -12.20 -0.62
CA THR A 370 15.37 -12.78 0.15
C THR A 370 14.86 -13.84 1.12
N ASN A 371 15.75 -14.70 1.61
CA ASN A 371 15.43 -15.71 2.62
C ASN A 371 16.51 -15.65 3.73
N HIS A 372 16.71 -14.46 4.26
CA HIS A 372 17.77 -14.18 5.24
C HIS A 372 17.29 -14.21 6.69
N GLY A 373 15.98 -14.13 6.90
CA GLY A 373 15.38 -13.96 8.22
C GLY A 373 15.53 -12.51 8.69
N LEU A 374 14.61 -11.64 8.27
CA LEU A 374 14.61 -10.22 8.65
C LEU A 374 13.19 -9.63 8.79
N TYR A 375 13.13 -8.57 9.59
CA TYR A 375 12.09 -7.55 9.54
C TYR A 375 12.75 -6.21 9.19
N GLY A 376 12.17 -5.47 8.26
CA GLY A 376 12.67 -4.16 7.84
C GLY A 376 11.64 -3.07 7.95
N VAL A 377 12.09 -1.82 8.11
CA VAL A 377 11.25 -0.63 8.03
C VAL A 377 11.90 0.35 7.07
N PHE A 378 11.26 0.57 5.94
CA PHE A 378 11.61 1.66 5.03
C PHE A 378 10.84 2.91 5.46
N TYR A 379 11.57 4.01 5.64
CA TYR A 379 11.00 5.29 6.03
C TYR A 379 11.55 6.42 5.15
N CYS A 380 10.63 7.17 4.54
CA CYS A 380 10.93 8.39 3.79
C CYS A 380 10.43 9.59 4.60
N ASP A 381 11.33 10.43 5.10
CA ASP A 381 11.02 11.59 5.92
C ASP A 381 11.15 12.92 5.18
N SER A 382 11.67 12.91 3.96
CA SER A 382 11.83 14.13 3.16
C SER A 382 10.45 14.63 2.69
N GLU A 383 10.27 15.94 2.69
CA GLU A 383 9.04 16.58 2.20
C GLU A 383 8.77 16.24 0.72
N LYS A 384 9.81 16.34 -0.12
CA LYS A 384 9.74 16.03 -1.55
C LYS A 384 9.34 14.56 -1.80
N GLY A 385 9.99 13.62 -1.11
CA GLY A 385 9.68 12.20 -1.24
C GLY A 385 8.31 11.86 -0.71
N ASN A 386 7.90 12.48 0.41
CA ASN A 386 6.57 12.31 0.96
C ASN A 386 5.48 12.74 -0.02
N ASP A 387 5.62 13.90 -0.67
CA ASP A 387 4.64 14.38 -1.65
C ASP A 387 4.53 13.44 -2.85
N LEU A 388 5.67 12.90 -3.29
CA LEU A 388 5.72 11.99 -4.41
C LEU A 388 5.08 10.64 -4.07
N LEU A 389 5.45 10.02 -2.93
CA LEU A 389 4.89 8.74 -2.47
C LEU A 389 3.39 8.85 -2.21
N ARG A 390 2.95 9.95 -1.61
CA ARG A 390 1.55 10.23 -1.36
C ARG A 390 0.71 10.30 -2.64
N ASN A 391 1.21 10.93 -3.71
CA ASN A 391 0.52 10.99 -4.98
C ASN A 391 0.40 9.61 -5.66
N MET A 392 1.17 8.62 -5.23
CA MET A 392 1.10 7.22 -5.66
C MET A 392 0.23 6.34 -4.78
N GLU A 393 -0.32 6.86 -3.68
CA GLU A 393 -1.24 6.11 -2.82
C GLU A 393 -2.60 5.92 -3.50
N ASN A 394 -3.19 4.76 -3.25
CA ASN A 394 -4.59 4.51 -3.57
C ASN A 394 -5.53 5.16 -2.52
N PRO A 395 -6.86 5.18 -2.73
CA PRO A 395 -7.81 5.77 -1.78
C PRO A 395 -7.81 5.14 -0.38
N ALA A 396 -7.40 3.88 -0.25
CA ALA A 396 -7.29 3.19 1.03
C ALA A 396 -5.97 3.46 1.76
N HIS A 397 -5.04 4.19 1.13
CA HIS A 397 -3.69 4.50 1.64
C HIS A 397 -2.89 3.25 2.06
N ASP A 398 -3.08 2.13 1.38
CA ASP A 398 -2.48 0.84 1.69
C ASP A 398 -1.55 0.30 0.58
N GLU A 399 -1.25 1.10 -0.44
CA GLU A 399 -0.38 0.74 -1.55
C GLU A 399 0.18 1.96 -2.27
N TRP A 400 1.43 1.85 -2.77
CA TRP A 400 2.00 2.80 -3.72
C TRP A 400 2.04 2.19 -5.11
N LYS A 401 1.31 2.82 -6.04
CA LYS A 401 1.33 2.50 -7.47
C LYS A 401 1.67 3.73 -8.29
N ALA A 402 2.64 3.61 -9.20
CA ALA A 402 3.02 4.69 -10.10
C ALA A 402 1.84 5.15 -10.97
N SER A 403 0.91 4.25 -11.33
CA SER A 403 -0.31 4.56 -12.10
C SER A 403 -1.28 5.50 -11.37
N ASN A 404 -1.25 5.56 -10.05
CA ASN A 404 -2.10 6.45 -9.27
C ASN A 404 -1.63 7.90 -9.33
N TRP A 405 -0.38 8.14 -9.73
CA TRP A 405 0.17 9.48 -9.78
C TRP A 405 -0.28 10.25 -11.03
N ARG A 406 -1.20 11.17 -10.87
CA ARG A 406 -1.76 12.01 -11.94
C ARG A 406 -1.38 13.47 -11.74
N VAL A 407 -0.18 13.88 -12.13
CA VAL A 407 0.20 15.29 -12.21
C VAL A 407 0.37 15.69 -13.68
N ASN A 408 -0.54 16.49 -14.22
CA ASN A 408 -0.44 17.12 -15.55
C ASN A 408 -0.19 16.18 -16.74
N GLY A 409 -0.70 14.96 -16.71
CA GLY A 409 -0.58 14.00 -17.80
C GLY A 409 0.84 13.42 -18.03
N ARG A 410 1.83 13.78 -17.21
CA ARG A 410 3.22 13.28 -17.27
C ARG A 410 3.63 12.39 -16.11
N ALA A 411 2.71 11.99 -15.29
CA ALA A 411 2.95 11.48 -13.96
C ALA A 411 3.63 10.12 -13.88
N TYR A 412 3.42 9.31 -14.87
CA TYR A 412 3.73 7.89 -14.84
C TYR A 412 5.23 7.58 -14.73
N GLY A 413 6.06 8.25 -15.52
CA GLY A 413 7.50 7.97 -15.56
C GLY A 413 8.24 8.26 -14.25
N MET A 414 7.91 9.37 -13.57
CA MET A 414 8.58 9.74 -12.31
C MET A 414 8.21 8.81 -11.16
N GLY A 415 6.95 8.37 -11.07
CA GLY A 415 6.53 7.43 -10.04
C GLY A 415 7.24 6.09 -10.15
N ARG A 416 7.38 5.56 -11.36
CA ARG A 416 8.16 4.33 -11.62
C ARG A 416 9.62 4.47 -11.22
N ILE A 417 10.28 5.59 -11.59
CA ILE A 417 11.66 5.84 -11.25
C ILE A 417 11.83 5.92 -9.72
N ALA A 418 10.92 6.60 -9.02
CA ALA A 418 10.98 6.73 -7.58
C ALA A 418 10.82 5.37 -6.85
N LEU A 419 9.88 4.53 -7.29
CA LEU A 419 9.72 3.18 -6.74
C LEU A 419 10.93 2.31 -7.06
N GLN A 420 11.55 2.48 -8.23
CA GLN A 420 12.78 1.77 -8.59
C GLN A 420 13.98 2.24 -7.76
N GLU A 421 14.13 3.56 -7.51
CA GLU A 421 15.15 4.08 -6.60
C GLU A 421 15.01 3.47 -5.20
N MET A 422 13.79 3.41 -4.68
CA MET A 422 13.48 2.77 -3.41
C MET A 422 13.85 1.28 -3.39
N ASP A 423 13.44 0.52 -4.38
CA ASP A 423 13.72 -0.93 -4.47
C ASP A 423 15.23 -1.19 -4.62
N ASN A 424 15.95 -0.36 -5.39
CA ASN A 424 17.41 -0.45 -5.54
C ASN A 424 18.11 -0.18 -4.21
N PHE A 425 17.74 0.91 -3.52
CA PHE A 425 18.27 1.24 -2.19
C PHE A 425 18.07 0.09 -1.20
N ILE A 426 16.86 -0.44 -1.09
CA ILE A 426 16.54 -1.56 -0.22
C ILE A 426 17.39 -2.79 -0.57
N THR A 427 17.50 -3.13 -1.87
CA THR A 427 18.28 -4.29 -2.34
C THR A 427 19.76 -4.15 -2.00
N GLU A 428 20.33 -2.98 -2.20
CA GLU A 428 21.73 -2.68 -1.87
C GLU A 428 21.98 -2.76 -0.35
N CYS A 429 21.10 -2.15 0.46
CA CYS A 429 21.19 -2.22 1.92
C CYS A 429 21.12 -3.66 2.44
N LEU A 430 20.19 -4.46 1.91
CA LEU A 430 20.07 -5.87 2.29
C LEU A 430 21.28 -6.70 1.83
N SER A 431 21.81 -6.44 0.64
CA SER A 431 23.05 -7.06 0.19
C SER A 431 24.20 -6.75 1.14
N ASN A 432 24.36 -5.49 1.55
CA ASN A 432 25.37 -5.07 2.51
C ASN A 432 25.13 -5.65 3.91
N ALA A 433 23.86 -5.74 4.35
CA ALA A 433 23.51 -6.31 5.64
C ALA A 433 23.86 -7.80 5.75
N PHE A 434 23.71 -8.55 4.67
CA PHE A 434 23.85 -10.01 4.64
C PHE A 434 25.03 -10.48 3.77
N SER A 435 25.83 -9.57 3.17
CA SER A 435 27.08 -9.95 2.56
C SER A 435 27.87 -10.74 3.61
N MET A 436 28.15 -11.99 3.33
CA MET A 436 29.13 -12.71 4.12
C MET A 436 30.43 -11.92 4.00
N LYS A 437 30.98 -11.43 5.13
CA LYS A 437 32.42 -11.18 5.19
C LYS A 437 33.02 -12.40 4.54
N GLU A 438 33.84 -12.21 3.50
CA GLU A 438 34.62 -13.27 2.87
C GLU A 438 35.06 -14.18 3.99
N LYS A 439 34.57 -15.41 3.98
CA LYS A 439 35.04 -16.39 4.92
C LYS A 439 36.53 -16.44 4.67
N GLN A 440 37.35 -16.03 5.63
CA GLN A 440 38.75 -16.37 5.62
C GLN A 440 38.80 -17.78 5.13
N ALA A 441 39.55 -18.01 4.06
CA ALA A 441 39.71 -19.32 3.45
C ALA A 441 39.91 -20.34 4.60
N ILE A 442 38.92 -21.17 4.83
CA ILE A 442 39.06 -22.24 5.81
C ILE A 442 39.93 -23.23 5.10
N ASP A 443 41.18 -23.33 5.52
CA ASP A 443 42.09 -24.35 5.10
C ASP A 443 41.55 -25.70 5.61
N ILE A 444 40.79 -26.38 4.75
CA ILE A 444 40.27 -27.71 5.03
C ILE A 444 41.39 -28.66 4.70
N LYS A 445 42.22 -29.01 5.73
CA LYS A 445 43.25 -30.03 5.61
C LYS A 445 42.65 -31.31 5.02
N GLY A 446 43.15 -31.73 3.85
CA GLY A 446 42.68 -32.90 3.12
C GLY A 446 41.80 -32.57 1.89
N LEU A 447 41.41 -31.32 1.63
CA LEU A 447 40.70 -30.97 0.40
C LEU A 447 41.61 -31.08 -0.84
N GLU A 448 42.92 -30.92 -0.64
CA GLU A 448 43.97 -31.07 -1.66
C GLU A 448 43.97 -32.47 -2.27
N GLU A 449 43.60 -33.50 -1.51
CA GLU A 449 43.54 -34.87 -1.98
C GLU A 449 42.31 -35.19 -2.87
N PHE A 450 41.27 -34.35 -2.82
CA PHE A 450 40.05 -34.50 -3.61
C PHE A 450 39.98 -33.59 -4.82
N LEU A 451 40.78 -32.52 -4.85
CA LEU A 451 40.84 -31.55 -5.96
C LEU A 451 42.19 -31.64 -6.65
N TYR A 452 42.50 -32.82 -7.26
CA TYR A 452 43.64 -32.92 -8.14
C TYR A 452 43.39 -32.18 -9.43
N ILE A 453 43.97 -30.96 -9.54
CA ILE A 453 44.06 -30.25 -10.81
C ILE A 453 45.39 -30.70 -11.45
N PRO A 454 45.36 -31.42 -12.60
CA PRO A 454 46.59 -31.74 -13.29
C PRO A 454 47.25 -30.44 -13.76
N THR A 455 48.36 -30.07 -13.12
CA THR A 455 49.26 -29.06 -13.69
C THR A 455 49.96 -29.69 -14.89
N ALA A 456 49.63 -29.22 -16.09
CA ALA A 456 50.37 -29.51 -17.28
C ALA A 456 51.71 -28.78 -17.18
N TYR A 457 52.78 -29.56 -17.47
CA TYR A 457 54.21 -29.15 -17.61
C TYR A 457 55.01 -29.02 -16.31
N GLU A 458 55.70 -30.14 -15.94
CA GLU A 458 57.07 -30.11 -15.44
C GLU A 458 57.93 -31.00 -16.32
N GLU A 459 58.94 -30.38 -16.89
CA GLU A 459 60.04 -31.02 -17.62
C GLU A 459 60.90 -31.80 -16.64
N ASP A 460 61.40 -32.92 -17.14
CA ASP A 460 62.33 -33.86 -16.49
C ASP A 460 63.56 -33.17 -15.88
N GLU A 461 63.89 -33.53 -14.66
CA GLU A 461 65.31 -33.71 -14.26
C GLU A 461 65.43 -34.74 -13.13
N ASP A 462 66.35 -35.63 -13.39
CA ASP A 462 66.78 -36.85 -12.77
C ASP A 462 67.21 -36.85 -11.31
N LEU A 463 67.21 -38.09 -10.74
CA LEU A 463 68.20 -38.75 -9.92
C LEU A 463 67.94 -38.90 -8.40
N GLU A 464 67.84 -40.23 -8.12
CA GLU A 464 68.50 -41.01 -7.04
C GLU A 464 68.03 -40.84 -5.59
N SER A 465 67.53 -41.88 -5.09
CA SER A 465 67.99 -43.11 -4.33
C SER A 465 67.60 -43.10 -2.84
N GLU A 466 67.33 -44.31 -2.45
CA GLU A 466 67.48 -45.01 -1.15
C GLU A 466 66.43 -44.76 -0.07
N SER A 467 65.61 -45.74 0.11
CA SER A 467 65.58 -46.99 0.93
C SER A 467 65.29 -46.73 2.41
N GLN A 468 64.45 -47.60 2.87
CA GLN A 468 64.31 -48.37 4.12
C GLN A 468 63.11 -48.12 4.99
N THR A 469 62.20 -49.05 4.95
CA THR A 469 61.88 -50.12 5.93
C THR A 469 61.25 -49.74 7.25
N GLY A 470 60.23 -50.48 7.56
CA GLY A 470 59.76 -50.80 8.91
C GLY A 470 58.24 -50.58 9.08
N ASP A 471 57.47 -51.58 8.81
CA ASP A 471 56.98 -52.71 9.57
C ASP A 471 56.21 -52.33 10.84
N THR A 472 55.06 -52.84 10.91
CA THR A 472 54.30 -53.70 11.78
C THR A 472 52.90 -53.22 12.22
N THR A 473 51.96 -54.02 11.74
CA THR A 473 50.97 -54.85 12.49
C THR A 473 50.04 -54.18 13.54
N GLY A 474 48.80 -54.51 13.39
CA GLY A 474 47.90 -54.68 14.53
C GLY A 474 46.41 -54.43 14.22
N THR A 475 45.79 -55.48 13.74
CA THR A 475 44.60 -56.24 14.19
C THR A 475 43.32 -55.44 14.54
N MET A 476 42.30 -55.69 13.78
CA MET A 476 40.97 -56.30 14.03
C MET A 476 40.26 -55.97 15.36
N GLN A 477 39.04 -55.52 15.26
CA GLN A 477 37.91 -56.39 15.64
C GLN A 477 36.55 -55.71 15.22
N GLU A 478 35.72 -56.59 14.65
CA GLU A 478 34.29 -56.51 14.36
C GLU A 478 33.46 -56.44 15.63
N ASP A 479 32.23 -55.87 15.48
CA ASP A 479 30.96 -56.46 15.92
C ASP A 479 29.88 -55.46 15.48
N GLY A 480 28.92 -55.73 14.69
CA GLY A 480 28.01 -56.84 14.53
C GLY A 480 26.71 -56.59 15.31
N THR A 481 25.69 -56.08 14.64
CA THR A 481 24.36 -56.69 14.74
C THR A 481 23.37 -56.04 13.77
N ALA A 482 22.90 -56.89 12.87
CA ALA A 482 21.73 -56.70 12.03
C ALA A 482 20.45 -56.96 12.85
N MET A 483 19.36 -56.26 12.50
CA MET A 483 18.00 -56.77 12.70
C MET A 483 17.14 -56.44 11.49
N THR A 484 16.89 -57.47 10.73
CA THR A 484 15.83 -57.62 9.72
C THR A 484 14.48 -57.78 10.40
N THR A 485 13.45 -57.21 9.82
CA THR A 485 12.12 -57.81 9.81
C THR A 485 11.45 -57.54 8.46
N ASP A 486 11.25 -58.65 7.76
CA ASP A 486 10.35 -58.82 6.63
C ASP A 486 8.92 -58.51 7.01
N ILE A 487 8.13 -58.05 6.03
CA ILE A 487 6.74 -58.52 5.77
C ILE A 487 6.32 -58.06 4.35
N THR A 488 6.23 -58.99 3.46
CA THR A 488 5.26 -59.42 2.43
C THR A 488 4.50 -58.38 1.59
N ASP A 489 4.65 -58.66 0.31
CA ASP A 489 3.91 -58.40 -0.90
C ASP A 489 2.39 -58.15 -0.77
N GLU A 490 1.90 -57.16 -1.52
CA GLU A 490 0.76 -57.34 -2.45
C GLU A 490 0.83 -56.28 -3.56
N GLU A 491 0.73 -56.79 -4.78
CA GLU A 491 0.68 -56.05 -6.04
C GLU A 491 -0.60 -55.24 -6.12
N ASP A 492 -0.47 -53.96 -6.51
CA ASP A 492 -1.41 -53.37 -7.47
C ASP A 492 -0.75 -52.16 -8.18
N ASN A 493 -0.70 -52.29 -9.48
CA ASN A 493 -0.09 -51.37 -10.42
C ASN A 493 -1.13 -50.36 -10.90
N PRO A 494 -0.98 -49.05 -10.63
CA PRO A 494 -1.62 -48.06 -11.47
C PRO A 494 -0.62 -47.30 -12.30
N THR A 495 -0.85 -47.34 -13.58
CA THR A 495 -0.33 -46.50 -14.65
C THR A 495 0.13 -45.13 -14.20
N VAL A 496 1.43 -44.90 -14.38
CA VAL A 496 2.05 -43.58 -14.16
C VAL A 496 1.55 -42.61 -15.26
N THR A 497 0.57 -41.79 -14.92
CA THR A 497 0.32 -40.55 -15.63
C THR A 497 1.38 -39.55 -15.19
N GLU A 498 2.29 -39.21 -16.09
CA GLU A 498 3.27 -38.14 -15.89
C GLU A 498 2.53 -36.85 -15.45
N ARG A 499 2.81 -36.40 -14.23
CA ARG A 499 2.42 -35.09 -13.78
C ARG A 499 3.18 -34.06 -14.59
N PRO A 500 2.53 -33.06 -15.19
CA PRO A 500 3.23 -31.94 -15.81
C PRO A 500 4.11 -31.24 -14.77
N ALA A 501 5.32 -30.87 -15.18
CA ALA A 501 6.22 -30.09 -14.34
C ALA A 501 5.53 -28.82 -13.82
N PRO A 502 5.78 -28.39 -12.58
CA PRO A 502 5.16 -27.18 -12.05
C PRO A 502 5.53 -25.97 -12.92
N PRO A 503 4.60 -25.03 -13.17
CA PRO A 503 4.88 -23.85 -13.98
C PRO A 503 5.97 -23.01 -13.33
N SER A 504 6.97 -22.59 -14.12
CA SER A 504 7.94 -21.60 -13.66
C SER A 504 7.27 -20.23 -13.51
N THR A 505 7.54 -19.52 -12.42
CA THR A 505 7.09 -18.16 -12.17
C THR A 505 8.30 -17.23 -12.21
N GLY A 506 8.21 -16.16 -12.99
CA GLY A 506 9.29 -15.18 -13.10
C GLY A 506 8.73 -13.79 -13.39
N HIS A 507 9.62 -12.82 -13.31
CA HIS A 507 9.37 -11.45 -13.73
C HIS A 507 10.31 -11.14 -14.90
N VAL A 508 9.90 -10.22 -15.77
CA VAL A 508 10.78 -9.69 -16.81
C VAL A 508 11.97 -9.00 -16.14
N MET A 509 13.17 -9.43 -16.45
CA MET A 509 14.40 -8.91 -15.82
C MET A 509 14.98 -7.79 -16.66
N ILE A 510 15.36 -6.69 -16.00
CA ILE A 510 16.09 -5.59 -16.63
C ILE A 510 17.55 -6.01 -16.84
N ASN A 511 18.05 -5.98 -18.06
CA ASN A 511 19.46 -6.20 -18.33
C ASN A 511 20.27 -5.03 -17.77
N LYS A 512 21.13 -5.30 -16.77
CA LYS A 512 22.12 -4.33 -16.28
C LYS A 512 23.22 -4.18 -17.33
N THR A 513 23.26 -3.03 -18.01
CA THR A 513 24.47 -2.63 -18.73
C THR A 513 25.44 -2.02 -17.72
N THR A 514 26.59 -2.64 -17.55
CA THR A 514 27.68 -2.17 -16.69
C THR A 514 28.21 -0.82 -17.21
N MET A 515 28.11 0.23 -16.39
CA MET A 515 28.75 1.52 -16.68
C MET A 515 30.25 1.45 -16.42
N ALA A 516 31.03 1.79 -17.44
CA ALA A 516 32.42 2.12 -17.28
C ALA A 516 32.54 3.63 -16.99
N THR A 517 33.11 3.96 -15.84
CA THR A 517 33.45 5.33 -15.44
C THR A 517 34.68 5.82 -16.24
N ASN A 518 34.51 6.90 -17.01
CA ASN A 518 35.66 7.73 -17.46
C ASN A 518 35.46 9.15 -16.97
N THR A 519 36.29 9.52 -16.02
CA THR A 519 36.59 10.89 -15.56
C THR A 519 37.50 11.57 -16.54
N THR A 520 37.12 12.73 -17.10
CA THR A 520 38.07 13.82 -17.44
C THR A 520 37.35 15.17 -17.40
N GLY A 521 37.95 16.08 -16.66
CA GLY A 521 37.45 17.42 -16.42
C GLY A 521 37.79 18.42 -17.53
N GLY A 522 37.20 19.60 -17.47
CA GLY A 522 37.58 20.76 -18.32
C GLY A 522 36.64 21.95 -18.22
N ASN A 523 37.13 22.93 -17.55
CA ASN A 523 36.81 24.32 -17.26
C ASN A 523 36.03 25.22 -18.26
N LEU A 524 35.16 26.06 -17.67
CA LEU A 524 34.99 27.53 -17.79
C LEU A 524 34.73 28.20 -19.16
N ARG A 525 33.66 28.96 -19.29
CA ARG A 525 33.61 30.44 -19.29
C ARG A 525 32.21 31.03 -19.54
N SER A 526 31.97 32.11 -18.82
CA SER A 526 30.89 33.08 -18.80
C SER A 526 30.70 33.88 -20.11
N GLY A 527 29.46 34.37 -20.35
CA GLY A 527 29.21 35.45 -21.29
C GLY A 527 27.73 35.91 -21.30
N HIS A 528 27.52 37.14 -20.90
CA HIS A 528 26.26 37.91 -20.92
C HIS A 528 25.74 38.20 -22.32
N GLY A 529 24.42 38.39 -22.45
CA GLY A 529 23.80 39.06 -23.59
C GLY A 529 22.29 38.96 -23.64
N GLU A 530 21.60 40.02 -23.22
CA GLU A 530 20.16 40.27 -23.41
C GLU A 530 19.80 40.49 -24.87
N ALA A 531 18.64 39.96 -25.30
CA ALA A 531 17.75 40.66 -26.26
C ALA A 531 16.39 39.95 -26.37
N GLU A 532 15.35 40.73 -26.22
CA GLU A 532 13.92 40.41 -26.42
C GLU A 532 13.61 39.98 -27.86
N ARG A 533 12.63 39.06 -28.05
CA ARG A 533 11.47 39.16 -28.93
C ARG A 533 10.56 37.95 -28.93
N LYS A 534 9.29 38.23 -29.05
CA LYS A 534 8.07 37.38 -28.95
C LYS A 534 7.90 36.35 -30.10
N PRO A 535 6.77 35.57 -30.12
CA PRO A 535 6.80 34.11 -30.00
C PRO A 535 6.50 33.42 -31.35
N ASN A 536 7.02 32.21 -31.52
CA ASN A 536 6.44 31.28 -32.49
C ASN A 536 6.50 29.84 -31.97
N THR A 537 5.32 29.25 -31.97
CA THR A 537 5.03 27.86 -31.71
C THR A 537 5.93 26.91 -32.50
N LYS A 538 6.75 26.13 -31.79
CA LYS A 538 7.14 24.74 -32.14
C LYS A 538 8.11 24.17 -31.11
N GLY A 539 7.83 22.99 -30.59
CA GLY A 539 8.81 22.02 -30.09
C GLY A 539 9.43 22.35 -28.73
N ILE A 540 8.84 21.80 -27.68
CA ILE A 540 9.47 21.76 -26.36
C ILE A 540 10.57 20.70 -26.41
N GLN A 541 11.82 21.13 -26.41
CA GLN A 541 12.96 20.27 -26.14
C GLN A 541 12.94 19.81 -24.68
N LYS A 542 12.95 18.51 -24.46
CA LYS A 542 13.23 17.89 -23.15
C LYS A 542 14.71 18.13 -22.77
N PRO A 543 15.02 18.34 -21.48
CA PRO A 543 16.41 18.28 -21.03
C PRO A 543 16.91 16.85 -21.16
N GLY A 544 17.95 16.65 -21.95
CA GLY A 544 18.56 15.36 -22.18
C GLY A 544 19.23 14.84 -20.93
N ASN A 545 18.80 13.69 -20.44
CA ASN A 545 19.60 12.84 -19.58
C ASN A 545 20.50 12.00 -20.48
N ALA A 546 21.81 12.16 -20.30
CA ALA A 546 22.83 11.44 -21.03
C ALA A 546 22.88 9.98 -20.59
N ASN A 547 22.08 9.13 -21.18
CA ASN A 547 22.22 7.67 -21.18
C ASN A 547 21.28 7.00 -22.18
N ASP A 548 20.83 7.73 -23.19
CA ASP A 548 20.11 7.13 -24.32
C ASP A 548 21.11 6.44 -25.25
N ILE A 549 21.21 5.13 -25.14
CA ILE A 549 21.96 4.32 -26.11
C ILE A 549 21.10 4.25 -27.35
N ARG A 550 21.56 4.91 -28.42
CA ARG A 550 21.04 4.68 -29.76
C ARG A 550 21.45 3.29 -30.20
N THR A 551 20.55 2.36 -30.17
CA THR A 551 20.71 1.11 -30.90
C THR A 551 20.34 1.41 -32.37
N GLU A 552 21.36 1.52 -33.24
CA GLU A 552 21.16 1.39 -34.68
C GLU A 552 20.90 -0.09 -34.94
N ASP A 553 19.64 -0.48 -35.10
CA ASP A 553 19.29 -1.78 -35.65
C ASP A 553 19.70 -1.83 -37.13
N GLU A 554 20.18 -2.97 -37.59
CA GLU A 554 20.56 -3.24 -39.00
C GLU A 554 19.40 -3.03 -40.00
N THR A 555 18.21 -2.64 -39.56
CA THR A 555 16.98 -2.43 -40.37
C THR A 555 16.63 -0.97 -40.65
N GLY A 556 17.42 0.02 -40.21
CA GLY A 556 17.33 1.40 -40.69
C GLY A 556 16.15 2.24 -40.15
N GLU A 557 15.49 1.87 -39.08
CA GLU A 557 14.46 2.69 -38.40
C GLU A 557 15.12 3.75 -37.50
N LYS A 558 15.06 4.98 -37.95
CA LYS A 558 15.59 6.13 -37.22
C LYS A 558 14.50 6.70 -36.31
N GLY A 559 14.69 6.66 -34.99
CA GLY A 559 13.95 7.51 -34.06
C GLY A 559 13.20 6.83 -32.91
N LEU A 560 13.24 5.50 -32.79
CA LEU A 560 12.58 4.78 -31.70
C LEU A 560 13.55 4.57 -30.52
N PHE A 561 13.08 4.85 -29.30
CA PHE A 561 13.79 4.58 -28.05
C PHE A 561 13.16 3.37 -27.38
N ALA A 562 14.02 2.47 -26.85
CA ALA A 562 13.60 1.28 -26.11
C ALA A 562 13.77 1.52 -24.61
N SER A 563 12.73 1.27 -23.82
CA SER A 563 12.76 1.30 -22.34
C SER A 563 12.40 -0.07 -21.81
N PRO A 564 13.24 -0.71 -20.98
CA PRO A 564 12.93 -2.01 -20.39
C PRO A 564 11.74 -1.89 -19.43
N ILE A 565 10.82 -2.86 -19.51
CA ILE A 565 9.63 -2.96 -18.67
C ILE A 565 9.62 -4.29 -17.92
N SER A 566 9.09 -4.29 -16.68
CA SER A 566 8.96 -5.48 -15.84
C SER A 566 7.50 -5.92 -15.77
N ILE A 567 7.21 -7.13 -16.27
CA ILE A 567 5.86 -7.69 -16.30
C ILE A 567 5.87 -9.03 -15.58
N PRO A 568 5.00 -9.25 -14.59
CA PRO A 568 4.83 -10.56 -13.97
C PRO A 568 4.35 -11.58 -15.00
N TYR A 569 5.00 -12.75 -15.06
CA TYR A 569 4.59 -13.82 -15.97
C TYR A 569 4.72 -15.20 -15.35
N ARG A 570 4.02 -16.15 -15.97
CA ARG A 570 4.19 -17.60 -15.74
C ARG A 570 4.37 -18.28 -17.08
N SER A 571 5.31 -19.21 -17.17
CA SER A 571 5.52 -20.00 -18.38
C SER A 571 5.35 -21.50 -18.11
N PHE A 572 4.80 -22.21 -19.08
CA PHE A 572 4.72 -23.66 -19.11
C PHE A 572 4.75 -24.14 -20.56
N SER A 573 5.16 -25.38 -20.79
CA SER A 573 5.19 -25.99 -22.13
C SER A 573 4.15 -27.08 -22.25
N GLN A 574 3.57 -27.23 -23.46
CA GLN A 574 2.59 -28.25 -23.78
C GLN A 574 2.92 -28.85 -25.16
N HIS A 575 2.77 -30.18 -25.29
CA HIS A 575 2.91 -30.86 -26.56
C HIS A 575 1.58 -30.79 -27.33
N GLU A 576 1.62 -30.26 -28.56
CA GLU A 576 0.47 -30.13 -29.45
C GLU A 576 0.77 -30.74 -30.81
N ASN A 577 -0.26 -30.90 -31.69
CA ASN A 577 -0.11 -31.36 -33.06
C ASN A 577 0.70 -30.32 -33.89
N GLY A 578 2.02 -30.50 -33.95
CA GLY A 578 2.96 -29.57 -34.60
C GLY A 578 4.21 -29.30 -33.80
N GLY A 579 4.29 -29.74 -32.55
CA GLY A 579 5.48 -29.61 -31.74
C GLY A 579 5.24 -29.15 -30.30
N ILE A 580 6.30 -28.66 -29.65
CA ILE A 580 6.26 -28.17 -28.30
C ILE A 580 5.98 -26.65 -28.31
N TYR A 581 4.86 -26.25 -27.71
CA TYR A 581 4.50 -24.86 -27.54
C TYR A 581 4.75 -24.41 -26.09
N HIS A 582 5.29 -23.21 -25.96
CA HIS A 582 5.46 -22.53 -24.68
C HIS A 582 4.37 -21.50 -24.51
N TYR A 583 3.67 -21.57 -23.39
CA TYR A 583 2.65 -20.63 -23.01
C TYR A 583 3.21 -19.70 -21.96
N VAL A 584 3.24 -18.40 -22.28
CA VAL A 584 3.62 -17.35 -21.34
C VAL A 584 2.38 -16.56 -21.01
N VAL A 585 1.96 -16.61 -19.74
CA VAL A 585 0.82 -15.86 -19.24
C VAL A 585 1.37 -14.62 -18.58
N LEU A 586 1.17 -13.50 -19.22
CA LEU A 586 1.55 -12.17 -18.78
C LEU A 586 0.43 -11.54 -17.95
N HIS A 587 0.80 -10.72 -16.98
CA HIS A 587 -0.13 -9.92 -16.21
C HIS A 587 0.33 -8.46 -16.20
N PRO A 588 0.18 -7.72 -17.32
CA PRO A 588 0.43 -6.28 -17.33
C PRO A 588 -0.51 -5.58 -16.35
N GLU A 589 0.04 -4.65 -15.56
CA GLU A 589 -0.74 -3.84 -14.63
C GLU A 589 -1.46 -2.68 -15.32
N GLU A 590 -1.10 -2.40 -16.57
CA GLU A 590 -1.63 -1.35 -17.44
C GLU A 590 -1.51 -1.73 -18.89
N GLU A 591 -2.25 -1.03 -19.76
CA GLU A 591 -2.18 -1.18 -21.21
C GLU A 591 -0.87 -0.55 -21.74
N ILE A 592 -0.07 -1.34 -22.49
CA ILE A 592 1.21 -0.90 -23.06
C ILE A 592 1.21 -1.20 -24.55
N GLU A 593 1.44 -0.19 -25.35
CA GLU A 593 1.56 -0.31 -26.80
C GLU A 593 3.01 -0.43 -27.26
N ASN A 594 3.23 -0.99 -28.44
CA ASN A 594 4.55 -1.07 -29.09
C ASN A 594 5.63 -1.77 -28.25
N VAL A 595 5.30 -2.94 -27.71
CA VAL A 595 6.23 -3.73 -26.90
C VAL A 595 7.02 -4.69 -27.76
N ARG A 596 8.30 -4.83 -27.40
CA ARG A 596 9.23 -5.81 -27.93
C ARG A 596 9.49 -6.89 -26.88
N LEU A 597 9.32 -8.18 -27.23
CA LEU A 597 9.51 -9.32 -26.33
C LEU A 597 10.69 -10.17 -26.77
N HIS A 598 11.64 -10.43 -25.87
CA HIS A 598 12.82 -11.28 -26.08
C HIS A 598 12.72 -12.54 -25.24
N PHE A 599 13.14 -13.69 -25.79
CA PHE A 599 13.03 -14.99 -25.14
C PHE A 599 14.40 -15.64 -24.98
N PHE A 600 14.64 -16.17 -23.78
CA PHE A 600 15.86 -16.87 -23.41
C PHE A 600 15.55 -18.21 -22.74
N ALA A 601 16.37 -19.23 -23.02
CA ALA A 601 16.42 -20.44 -22.21
C ALA A 601 17.27 -20.15 -20.98
N VAL A 602 16.78 -20.54 -19.79
CA VAL A 602 17.55 -20.43 -18.55
C VAL A 602 18.62 -21.52 -18.52
N GLY A 603 19.89 -21.14 -18.57
CA GLY A 603 21.04 -22.02 -18.43
C GLY A 603 21.64 -21.98 -17.03
N GLU A 604 22.54 -22.95 -16.71
CA GLU A 604 23.24 -22.98 -15.40
C GLU A 604 24.34 -21.88 -15.31
N GLU A 605 25.00 -21.55 -16.43
CA GLU A 605 26.08 -20.55 -16.47
C GLU A 605 25.68 -19.26 -17.18
N SER A 606 24.84 -19.35 -18.21
CA SER A 606 24.31 -18.18 -18.96
C SER A 606 22.97 -18.52 -19.60
N ASP A 607 22.14 -17.47 -19.82
CA ASP A 607 20.89 -17.58 -20.55
C ASP A 607 21.20 -17.60 -22.07
N GLU A 608 20.58 -18.51 -22.82
CA GLU A 608 20.72 -18.63 -24.27
C GLU A 608 19.50 -18.04 -24.98
N GLU A 609 19.72 -17.26 -26.05
CA GLU A 609 18.65 -16.68 -26.84
C GLU A 609 17.87 -17.75 -27.64
N LEU A 610 16.54 -17.75 -27.51
CA LEU A 610 15.66 -18.67 -28.19
C LEU A 610 15.13 -18.08 -29.50
N GLN A 611 15.38 -18.76 -30.62
CA GLN A 611 14.83 -18.38 -31.94
C GLN A 611 13.36 -18.78 -32.06
N ILE A 612 12.51 -17.83 -32.46
CA ILE A 612 11.06 -18.02 -32.48
C ILE A 612 10.61 -18.51 -33.84
N ALA A 613 9.89 -19.65 -33.87
CA ALA A 613 9.28 -20.19 -35.11
C ALA A 613 7.83 -19.73 -35.29
N GLU A 614 7.05 -19.65 -34.23
CA GLU A 614 5.64 -19.23 -34.25
C GLU A 614 5.26 -18.43 -33.01
N SER A 615 4.38 -17.46 -33.18
CA SER A 615 3.73 -16.67 -32.13
C SER A 615 2.28 -16.39 -32.49
N ASN A 616 1.41 -16.32 -31.48
CA ASN A 616 0.01 -15.92 -31.68
C ASN A 616 -0.21 -14.41 -31.61
N ILE A 617 0.81 -13.63 -31.28
CA ILE A 617 0.75 -12.15 -31.19
C ILE A 617 2.03 -11.54 -31.76
N GLY A 618 1.94 -10.31 -32.24
CA GLY A 618 3.06 -9.50 -32.74
C GLY A 618 3.72 -10.05 -34.01
N ASN A 619 4.79 -9.40 -34.42
CA ASN A 619 5.58 -9.72 -35.60
C ASN A 619 6.91 -10.37 -35.21
N ILE A 620 7.23 -11.56 -35.75
CA ILE A 620 8.45 -12.30 -35.38
C ILE A 620 9.64 -11.76 -36.18
N SER A 621 10.74 -11.48 -35.49
CA SER A 621 12.02 -11.11 -36.05
C SER A 621 13.15 -11.84 -35.32
N GLY A 622 13.50 -13.06 -35.73
CA GLY A 622 14.51 -13.90 -35.10
C GLY A 622 14.12 -14.34 -33.69
N ASN A 623 14.78 -13.81 -32.67
CA ASN A 623 14.55 -14.07 -31.26
C ASN A 623 13.60 -13.06 -30.58
N ILE A 624 12.97 -12.18 -31.37
CA ILE A 624 12.18 -11.05 -30.88
C ILE A 624 10.75 -11.12 -31.49
N ILE A 625 9.75 -10.82 -30.67
CA ILE A 625 8.40 -10.48 -31.13
C ILE A 625 8.24 -8.97 -31.00
N ARG A 626 7.95 -8.29 -32.12
CA ARG A 626 7.75 -6.83 -32.22
C ARG A 626 6.26 -6.49 -32.34
N ASP A 627 5.96 -5.20 -32.16
CA ASP A 627 4.62 -4.63 -32.33
C ASP A 627 3.57 -5.34 -31.46
N VAL A 628 3.97 -5.69 -30.23
CA VAL A 628 3.09 -6.35 -29.28
C VAL A 628 2.29 -5.29 -28.52
N HIS A 629 0.98 -5.46 -28.52
CA HIS A 629 0.07 -4.72 -27.65
C HIS A 629 -0.24 -5.59 -26.42
N LEU A 630 0.03 -5.04 -25.23
CA LEU A 630 -0.22 -5.68 -23.94
C LEU A 630 -1.42 -4.99 -23.28
N PRO A 631 -2.61 -5.61 -23.25
CA PRO A 631 -3.76 -5.06 -22.55
C PRO A 631 -3.56 -5.16 -21.03
N GLU A 632 -4.22 -4.30 -20.28
CA GLU A 632 -4.32 -4.44 -18.82
C GLU A 632 -4.90 -5.81 -18.45
N GLY A 633 -4.30 -6.49 -17.45
CA GLY A 633 -4.76 -7.76 -16.91
C GLY A 633 -4.07 -8.97 -17.52
N ARG A 634 -4.83 -10.02 -17.88
CA ARG A 634 -4.26 -11.31 -18.28
C ARG A 634 -4.14 -11.46 -19.79
N LEU A 635 -2.91 -11.59 -20.30
CA LEU A 635 -2.62 -11.96 -21.68
C LEU A 635 -1.96 -13.34 -21.75
N ARG A 636 -2.42 -14.20 -22.66
CA ARG A 636 -1.81 -15.52 -22.93
C ARG A 636 -1.10 -15.51 -24.28
N LEU A 637 0.22 -15.53 -24.21
CA LEU A 637 1.11 -15.67 -25.36
C LEU A 637 1.41 -17.15 -25.59
N ARG A 638 1.32 -17.63 -26.85
CA ARG A 638 1.71 -18.96 -27.28
C ARG A 638 2.87 -18.83 -28.26
N VAL A 639 4.00 -19.44 -27.93
CA VAL A 639 5.23 -19.38 -28.73
C VAL A 639 5.77 -20.77 -28.98
N ARG A 640 6.27 -21.02 -30.19
CA ARG A 640 7.06 -22.22 -30.52
C ARG A 640 8.45 -21.79 -30.94
N PHE A 641 9.47 -22.43 -30.38
CA PHE A 641 10.86 -22.20 -30.74
C PHE A 641 11.32 -23.12 -31.89
N THR A 642 12.36 -22.69 -32.60
CA THR A 642 12.83 -23.38 -33.81
C THR A 642 13.42 -24.75 -33.51
N ASP A 643 14.01 -24.95 -32.32
CA ASP A 643 14.59 -26.22 -31.84
C ASP A 643 13.56 -27.26 -31.40
N ASN A 644 12.31 -26.81 -31.20
CA ASN A 644 11.17 -27.62 -30.81
C ASN A 644 11.41 -28.41 -29.49
N MET A 645 12.13 -27.79 -28.53
CA MET A 645 12.45 -28.37 -27.22
C MET A 645 11.70 -27.73 -26.08
N LYS A 646 11.66 -28.37 -24.92
CA LYS A 646 11.13 -27.80 -23.69
C LYS A 646 12.20 -26.96 -23.01
N HIS A 647 11.92 -25.69 -22.79
CA HIS A 647 12.81 -24.76 -22.10
C HIS A 647 12.18 -24.19 -20.83
N ALA A 648 12.99 -23.91 -19.83
CA ALA A 648 12.66 -22.95 -18.81
C ALA A 648 12.84 -21.56 -19.42
N VAL A 649 11.74 -20.87 -19.72
CA VAL A 649 11.75 -19.62 -20.50
C VAL A 649 11.89 -18.42 -19.58
N LYS A 650 12.90 -17.58 -19.87
CA LYS A 650 13.03 -16.22 -19.35
C LYS A 650 12.60 -15.24 -20.42
N LEU A 651 11.79 -14.27 -20.04
CA LEU A 651 11.26 -13.21 -20.87
C LEU A 651 11.87 -11.85 -20.50
N SER A 652 12.29 -11.07 -21.51
CA SER A 652 12.62 -9.65 -21.39
C SER A 652 11.65 -8.86 -22.27
N ALA A 653 11.16 -7.73 -21.79
CA ALA A 653 10.25 -6.86 -22.50
C ALA A 653 10.75 -5.41 -22.52
N GLU A 654 10.55 -4.73 -23.65
CA GLU A 654 10.91 -3.34 -23.87
C GLU A 654 9.75 -2.61 -24.52
N GLU A 655 9.43 -1.42 -24.02
CA GLU A 655 8.48 -0.50 -24.66
C GLU A 655 9.22 0.41 -25.62
N LEU A 656 8.65 0.60 -26.83
CA LEU A 656 9.20 1.47 -27.86
C LEU A 656 8.36 2.74 -27.94
N TYR A 657 9.01 3.90 -27.96
CA TYR A 657 8.35 5.20 -28.13
C TYR A 657 9.13 6.13 -29.03
N GLU A 658 8.40 6.98 -29.78
CA GLU A 658 8.96 8.06 -30.59
C GLU A 658 9.18 9.30 -29.70
N ILE A 659 10.27 10.02 -29.93
CA ILE A 659 10.57 11.28 -29.23
C ILE A 659 9.95 12.46 -29.99
#